data_fd736db0638017edaee62f1c08d76b22
#
_entry.id   fd736db0638017edaee62f1c08d76b22
#
_cell.length_a   1.000
_cell.length_b   1.000
_cell.length_c   1.000
_cell.angle_alpha   90.00
_cell.angle_beta   90.00
_cell.angle_gamma   90.00
#
_symmetry.space_group_name_H-M   'P 1'
#
loop_
_entity.id
_entity.type
_entity.pdbx_description
1 polymer ?
#
loop_
_entity_poly.entity_id
_entity_poly.type
_entity_poly.pdbx_seq_one_letter_code
_entity_poly.pdbx_strand_id
1 'polypeptide(L)'
;MPERLTLATHDHRLDPAGWLAQFPGVQARDVYASQVAELAEVRLPGGSRQAREKFIADYGAREPGVWSYYPWLNVALRTLEPAALFELRTNRNRDLVTKSEQAALRRAHVAIAGLSVGSNVLSALAHHGVGSTFSLADHDELATTNLNRTQGRLLDVGIPKCQLAARTVWELDPFATCLLYQQALDDDTVSSFAAASDVVFDEVDDFRVKVQLRLMAQRHGKPLLMATSLGDTVLIDVERWDRPEDGLEPFNGQLDGVSLPELMRTGLSREDESRFAAQVIGIGNVPLRALESLPLVGRELAGRPQVASTANVAAGAAAMAARSVLLGAPLRSGRYRLSLTETLGLPDDRGSAEQRAAIMAQLRPARPAAGVRPSLRDPGTLTGDGTDIALTRLAAYATLAPSPHNTQPWRFRVAGESLTISPDPSRTLAVADPQRRAMTISLGCSAMSVLVAAAASGLGLTVETTSDGGVRLGVAGAEPDPALARLFPALTARVTDKRGYPSEPVEPPHLPTADGIGVVYVADPQSRAHIADLHRRAVGELARTGSFARELASWLRADPADPRRDGMTMPPHLDGRALITALSASGEPLKEMGERDAQALAAGPLIGLLTSAEEDGTAWVHAGLAWQRLALAAHACGLAVAPLTAIVENPWTRQAASALIPAGRHIQMLFRLGRSPGPLPPTARRDPARAG
;
A
#
# COMPACT_ATOMS: atom_id res chain seq x y z
N MET A 1 14.40 -3.28 -20.03
CA MET A 1 14.21 -4.44 -20.95
C MET A 1 14.50 -5.71 -20.17
N PRO A 2 13.80 -6.84 -20.45
CA PRO A 2 14.08 -8.11 -19.77
C PRO A 2 15.46 -8.63 -20.13
N GLU A 3 16.05 -9.34 -19.19
CA GLU A 3 17.28 -10.09 -19.45
C GLU A 3 16.92 -11.41 -20.14
N ARG A 4 17.38 -11.59 -21.37
CA ARG A 4 17.16 -12.84 -22.11
C ARG A 4 18.27 -13.83 -21.80
N LEU A 5 17.92 -14.95 -21.20
CA LEU A 5 18.86 -15.98 -20.78
C LEU A 5 18.55 -17.32 -21.44
N THR A 6 19.62 -18.04 -21.80
CA THR A 6 19.64 -19.44 -22.20
C THR A 6 20.82 -20.08 -21.52
N LEU A 7 20.78 -21.40 -21.33
CA LEU A 7 21.97 -22.12 -20.89
C LEU A 7 23.02 -22.18 -21.99
N ALA A 8 24.29 -22.20 -21.57
CA ALA A 8 25.36 -22.55 -22.49
C ALA A 8 25.22 -24.01 -22.91
N THR A 9 25.11 -24.24 -24.22
CA THR A 9 24.97 -25.59 -24.80
C THR A 9 26.08 -25.86 -25.83
N HIS A 10 26.46 -27.12 -25.98
CA HIS A 10 27.52 -27.54 -26.89
C HIS A 10 27.19 -28.86 -27.55
N ASP A 11 27.33 -28.93 -28.89
CA ASP A 11 27.17 -30.19 -29.64
C ASP A 11 28.33 -31.12 -29.31
N HIS A 12 28.02 -32.36 -28.95
CA HIS A 12 29.04 -33.35 -28.59
C HIS A 12 29.99 -33.70 -29.76
N ARG A 13 29.59 -33.44 -30.99
CA ARG A 13 30.44 -33.62 -32.18
C ARG A 13 31.63 -32.65 -32.25
N LEU A 14 31.53 -31.53 -31.59
CA LEU A 14 32.53 -30.48 -31.53
C LEU A 14 33.33 -30.67 -30.23
N ASP A 15 34.59 -30.69 -30.19
CA ASP A 15 35.48 -30.83 -29.04
C ASP A 15 34.82 -30.65 -27.61
N PRO A 16 34.16 -31.68 -27.07
CA PRO A 16 33.50 -31.55 -25.74
C PRO A 16 34.52 -31.40 -24.61
N ALA A 17 35.72 -31.91 -24.76
CA ALA A 17 36.76 -31.80 -23.73
C ALA A 17 37.27 -30.38 -23.63
N GLY A 18 37.56 -29.72 -24.74
CA GLY A 18 37.94 -28.30 -24.74
C GLY A 18 36.82 -27.37 -24.28
N TRP A 19 35.54 -27.71 -24.57
CA TRP A 19 34.41 -26.93 -24.03
C TRP A 19 34.27 -27.11 -22.52
N LEU A 20 34.34 -28.34 -22.00
CA LEU A 20 34.27 -28.61 -20.56
C LEU A 20 35.42 -27.95 -19.79
N ALA A 21 36.62 -27.88 -20.40
CA ALA A 21 37.78 -27.22 -19.78
C ALA A 21 37.58 -25.72 -19.53
N GLN A 22 36.58 -25.06 -20.15
CA GLN A 22 36.26 -23.66 -19.92
C GLN A 22 35.60 -23.43 -18.56
N PHE A 23 35.11 -24.49 -17.89
CA PHE A 23 34.41 -24.39 -16.60
C PHE A 23 35.25 -25.06 -15.50
N PRO A 24 36.01 -24.30 -14.68
CA PRO A 24 36.88 -24.86 -13.66
C PRO A 24 36.13 -25.72 -12.62
N GLY A 25 36.60 -26.96 -12.42
CA GLY A 25 36.01 -27.90 -11.47
C GLY A 25 34.63 -28.43 -11.83
N VAL A 26 34.19 -28.29 -13.07
CA VAL A 26 32.90 -28.77 -13.53
C VAL A 26 32.76 -30.28 -13.34
N GLN A 27 31.60 -30.72 -12.87
CA GLN A 27 31.25 -32.14 -12.82
C GLN A 27 30.52 -32.50 -14.10
N ALA A 28 31.20 -33.31 -14.96
CA ALA A 28 30.57 -33.84 -16.16
C ALA A 28 29.69 -35.05 -15.83
N ARG A 29 28.43 -34.99 -16.23
CA ARG A 29 27.45 -36.09 -16.11
C ARG A 29 26.94 -36.46 -17.52
N ASP A 30 26.98 -37.71 -17.83
CA ASP A 30 26.50 -38.26 -19.13
C ASP A 30 25.31 -39.19 -18.88
N VAL A 31 24.12 -38.75 -19.29
CA VAL A 31 22.87 -39.55 -19.22
C VAL A 31 22.40 -39.95 -20.64
N TYR A 32 23.15 -39.56 -21.66
CA TYR A 32 22.78 -39.74 -23.07
C TYR A 32 22.51 -41.21 -23.42
N ALA A 33 23.41 -42.13 -23.02
CA ALA A 33 23.28 -43.56 -23.37
C ALA A 33 21.98 -44.16 -22.75
N SER A 34 21.64 -43.81 -21.51
CA SER A 34 20.39 -44.26 -20.88
C SER A 34 19.15 -43.68 -21.57
N GLN A 35 19.22 -42.42 -21.95
CA GLN A 35 18.12 -41.75 -22.66
C GLN A 35 17.90 -42.32 -24.07
N VAL A 36 18.97 -42.71 -24.79
CA VAL A 36 18.85 -43.38 -26.11
C VAL A 36 18.20 -44.78 -25.94
N ALA A 37 18.54 -45.50 -24.85
CA ALA A 37 17.90 -46.76 -24.57
C ALA A 37 16.40 -46.61 -24.26
N GLU A 38 16.02 -45.63 -23.43
CA GLU A 38 14.61 -45.27 -23.17
C GLU A 38 13.89 -44.84 -24.45
N LEU A 39 14.55 -44.05 -25.33
CA LEU A 39 13.98 -43.63 -26.61
C LEU A 39 13.73 -44.81 -27.54
N ALA A 40 14.59 -45.83 -27.54
CA ALA A 40 14.37 -47.07 -28.28
C ALA A 40 13.11 -47.79 -27.77
N GLU A 41 12.86 -47.82 -26.46
CA GLU A 41 11.65 -48.40 -25.88
C GLU A 41 10.39 -47.60 -26.25
N VAL A 42 10.48 -46.27 -26.26
CA VAL A 42 9.38 -45.38 -26.62
C VAL A 42 9.01 -45.47 -28.06
N ARG A 43 10.01 -45.56 -28.97
CA ARG A 43 9.78 -45.63 -30.42
C ARG A 43 9.50 -47.06 -30.94
N LEU A 44 9.96 -48.07 -30.22
CA LEU A 44 9.78 -49.47 -30.52
C LEU A 44 9.18 -50.26 -29.35
N PRO A 45 7.96 -49.94 -28.88
CA PRO A 45 7.40 -50.52 -27.67
C PRO A 45 7.21 -52.04 -27.74
N GLY A 46 6.86 -52.56 -28.93
CA GLY A 46 6.76 -54.00 -29.21
C GLY A 46 7.98 -54.58 -29.92
N GLY A 47 9.07 -53.83 -30.06
CA GLY A 47 10.26 -54.24 -30.80
C GLY A 47 11.06 -55.35 -30.11
N SER A 48 11.67 -56.25 -30.92
CA SER A 48 12.61 -57.22 -30.39
C SER A 48 13.86 -56.56 -29.79
N ARG A 49 14.56 -57.26 -28.92
CA ARG A 49 15.83 -56.81 -28.36
C ARG A 49 16.82 -56.37 -29.43
N GLN A 50 16.95 -57.20 -30.45
CA GLN A 50 17.86 -56.94 -31.62
C GLN A 50 17.46 -55.64 -32.35
N ALA A 51 16.17 -55.39 -32.56
CA ALA A 51 15.66 -54.15 -33.18
C ALA A 51 15.98 -52.91 -32.37
N ARG A 52 15.85 -52.99 -31.02
CA ARG A 52 16.22 -51.90 -30.11
C ARG A 52 17.73 -51.67 -30.08
N GLU A 53 18.54 -52.73 -30.01
CA GLU A 53 20.01 -52.63 -30.05
C GLU A 53 20.48 -51.97 -31.36
N LYS A 54 19.88 -52.35 -32.49
CA LYS A 54 20.16 -51.72 -33.79
C LYS A 54 19.75 -50.24 -33.79
N PHE A 55 18.58 -49.91 -33.26
CA PHE A 55 18.14 -48.51 -33.16
C PHE A 55 19.11 -47.67 -32.30
N ILE A 56 19.57 -48.18 -31.17
CA ILE A 56 20.52 -47.49 -30.27
C ILE A 56 21.84 -47.22 -31.02
N ALA A 57 22.38 -48.21 -31.73
CA ALA A 57 23.61 -48.04 -32.50
C ALA A 57 23.45 -47.02 -33.64
N ASP A 58 22.38 -47.13 -34.43
CA ASP A 58 22.11 -46.25 -35.57
C ASP A 58 21.82 -44.81 -35.12
N TYR A 59 21.09 -44.65 -34.01
CA TYR A 59 20.76 -43.33 -33.42
C TYR A 59 22.00 -42.65 -32.85
N GLY A 60 22.78 -43.36 -32.03
CA GLY A 60 24.01 -42.86 -31.43
C GLY A 60 25.07 -42.42 -32.45
N ALA A 61 25.13 -43.07 -33.60
CA ALA A 61 26.03 -42.70 -34.70
C ALA A 61 25.62 -41.39 -35.40
N ARG A 62 24.32 -41.06 -35.42
CA ARG A 62 23.78 -39.89 -36.13
C ARG A 62 23.62 -38.69 -35.22
N GLU A 63 23.14 -38.90 -34.00
CA GLU A 63 22.75 -37.85 -33.04
C GLU A 63 23.54 -38.04 -31.73
N PRO A 64 24.75 -37.51 -31.60
CA PRO A 64 25.63 -37.77 -30.45
C PRO A 64 25.25 -37.03 -29.17
N GLY A 65 24.16 -36.25 -29.18
CA GLY A 65 23.64 -35.51 -28.02
C GLY A 65 24.30 -34.16 -27.83
N VAL A 66 23.80 -33.45 -26.83
CA VAL A 66 24.17 -32.08 -26.53
C VAL A 66 24.55 -31.93 -25.05
N TRP A 67 25.63 -31.22 -24.80
CA TRP A 67 26.04 -30.80 -23.47
C TRP A 67 25.36 -29.50 -23.10
N SER A 68 24.88 -29.39 -21.83
CA SER A 68 24.35 -28.18 -21.26
C SER A 68 25.02 -27.90 -19.93
N TYR A 69 25.48 -26.65 -19.71
CA TYR A 69 26.16 -26.26 -18.47
C TYR A 69 25.19 -25.55 -17.52
N TYR A 70 25.12 -26.01 -16.26
CA TYR A 70 24.30 -25.52 -15.17
C TYR A 70 25.19 -24.79 -14.16
N PRO A 71 25.35 -23.46 -14.24
CA PRO A 71 26.32 -22.72 -13.43
C PRO A 71 26.09 -22.84 -11.92
N TRP A 72 24.84 -22.84 -11.50
CA TRP A 72 24.48 -22.93 -10.07
C TRP A 72 24.75 -24.28 -9.43
N LEU A 73 24.96 -25.31 -10.22
CA LEU A 73 25.33 -26.66 -9.80
C LEU A 73 26.79 -26.98 -10.09
N ASN A 74 27.43 -26.18 -10.91
CA ASN A 74 28.73 -26.47 -11.55
C ASN A 74 28.75 -27.84 -12.22
N VAL A 75 27.65 -28.17 -12.97
CA VAL A 75 27.47 -29.45 -13.66
C VAL A 75 27.30 -29.18 -15.14
N ALA A 76 28.01 -29.97 -15.97
CA ALA A 76 27.72 -30.11 -17.38
C ALA A 76 27.03 -31.46 -17.60
N LEU A 77 25.86 -31.45 -18.22
CA LEU A 77 25.01 -32.64 -18.45
C LEU A 77 24.91 -32.90 -19.94
N ARG A 78 25.27 -34.13 -20.40
CA ARG A 78 24.99 -34.57 -21.76
C ARG A 78 23.64 -35.26 -21.84
N THR A 79 22.80 -34.80 -22.76
CA THR A 79 21.44 -35.30 -22.99
C THR A 79 21.21 -35.56 -24.49
N LEU A 80 20.04 -36.07 -24.80
CA LEU A 80 19.52 -36.09 -26.18
C LEU A 80 19.40 -34.65 -26.72
N GLU A 81 19.37 -34.52 -28.03
CA GLU A 81 19.05 -33.26 -28.70
C GLU A 81 17.60 -32.79 -28.39
N PRO A 82 17.27 -31.48 -28.60
CA PRO A 82 16.02 -30.88 -28.16
C PRO A 82 14.75 -31.62 -28.53
N ALA A 83 14.67 -32.21 -29.74
CA ALA A 83 13.45 -32.86 -30.21
C ALA A 83 13.22 -34.22 -29.54
N ALA A 84 14.26 -35.05 -29.43
CA ALA A 84 14.14 -36.36 -28.80
C ALA A 84 14.04 -36.29 -27.29
N LEU A 85 14.74 -35.34 -26.64
CA LEU A 85 14.57 -35.10 -25.22
C LEU A 85 13.12 -34.68 -24.89
N PHE A 86 12.54 -33.81 -25.70
CA PHE A 86 11.14 -33.39 -25.53
C PHE A 86 10.18 -34.57 -25.76
N GLU A 87 10.38 -35.38 -26.82
CA GLU A 87 9.56 -36.58 -27.07
C GLU A 87 9.60 -37.55 -25.89
N LEU A 88 10.79 -37.81 -25.36
CA LEU A 88 10.98 -38.71 -24.24
C LEU A 88 10.30 -38.17 -22.97
N ARG A 89 10.53 -36.91 -22.67
CA ARG A 89 10.01 -36.23 -21.47
C ARG A 89 8.48 -36.13 -21.44
N THR A 90 7.85 -35.99 -22.62
CA THR A 90 6.39 -35.87 -22.75
C THR A 90 5.70 -37.17 -23.21
N ASN A 91 6.42 -38.29 -23.26
CA ASN A 91 5.86 -39.55 -23.75
C ASN A 91 4.62 -40.00 -23.00
N ARG A 92 4.54 -39.78 -21.70
CA ARG A 92 3.37 -40.16 -20.85
C ARG A 92 2.15 -39.27 -21.07
N ASN A 93 2.28 -38.16 -21.78
CA ASN A 93 1.13 -37.33 -22.18
C ASN A 93 0.39 -37.93 -23.37
N ARG A 94 1.02 -38.85 -24.08
CA ARG A 94 0.58 -39.38 -25.38
C ARG A 94 -0.83 -39.99 -25.26
N ASP A 95 -1.65 -39.67 -26.26
CA ASP A 95 -3.06 -40.01 -26.42
C ASP A 95 -4.02 -39.22 -25.49
N LEU A 96 -3.55 -38.67 -24.38
CA LEU A 96 -4.26 -37.63 -23.64
C LEU A 96 -4.05 -36.23 -24.26
N VAL A 97 -2.87 -36.03 -24.85
CA VAL A 97 -2.49 -34.91 -25.69
C VAL A 97 -1.91 -35.52 -26.97
N THR A 98 -2.48 -35.22 -28.13
CA THR A 98 -2.00 -35.73 -29.41
C THR A 98 -0.62 -35.16 -29.72
N LYS A 99 0.11 -35.83 -30.61
CA LYS A 99 1.46 -35.41 -31.04
C LYS A 99 1.46 -33.98 -31.62
N SER A 100 0.44 -33.64 -32.41
CA SER A 100 0.27 -32.29 -32.99
C SER A 100 -0.04 -31.24 -31.96
N GLU A 101 -0.90 -31.52 -30.97
CA GLU A 101 -1.21 -30.66 -29.85
C GLU A 101 0.02 -30.41 -28.96
N GLN A 102 0.78 -31.49 -28.65
CA GLN A 102 2.00 -31.37 -27.85
C GLN A 102 3.05 -30.50 -28.56
N ALA A 103 3.16 -30.63 -29.89
CA ALA A 103 4.04 -29.77 -30.68
C ALA A 103 3.56 -28.30 -30.74
N ALA A 104 2.25 -28.08 -30.75
CA ALA A 104 1.68 -26.73 -30.65
C ALA A 104 1.95 -26.10 -29.26
N LEU A 105 1.71 -26.84 -28.18
CA LEU A 105 1.96 -26.41 -26.81
C LEU A 105 3.43 -26.06 -26.56
N ARG A 106 4.37 -26.83 -27.13
CA ARG A 106 5.81 -26.54 -27.00
C ARG A 106 6.20 -25.19 -27.58
N ARG A 107 5.55 -24.74 -28.67
CA ARG A 107 5.88 -23.46 -29.32
C ARG A 107 5.38 -22.24 -28.54
N ALA A 108 4.53 -22.44 -27.58
CA ALA A 108 3.92 -21.32 -26.82
C ALA A 108 4.97 -20.50 -26.09
N HIS A 109 4.73 -19.19 -26.06
CA HIS A 109 5.39 -18.25 -25.18
C HIS A 109 4.47 -17.97 -23.98
N VAL A 110 4.88 -18.36 -22.79
CA VAL A 110 4.12 -18.22 -21.55
C VAL A 110 4.68 -17.06 -20.73
N ALA A 111 3.83 -16.13 -20.31
CA ALA A 111 4.20 -15.04 -19.42
C ALA A 111 3.57 -15.24 -18.03
N ILE A 112 4.39 -15.19 -16.97
CA ILE A 112 3.93 -15.36 -15.59
C ILE A 112 4.44 -14.17 -14.75
N ALA A 113 3.51 -13.35 -14.27
CA ALA A 113 3.77 -12.25 -13.34
C ALA A 113 3.42 -12.69 -11.93
N GLY A 114 4.40 -12.61 -11.01
CA GLY A 114 4.30 -13.16 -9.65
C GLY A 114 4.73 -14.64 -9.59
N LEU A 115 5.77 -14.93 -8.82
CA LEU A 115 6.39 -16.27 -8.75
C LEU A 115 6.30 -16.92 -7.35
N SER A 116 5.29 -16.51 -6.57
CA SER A 116 4.89 -17.28 -5.38
C SER A 116 4.04 -18.50 -5.82
N VAL A 117 2.74 -18.36 -6.01
CA VAL A 117 1.89 -19.41 -6.60
C VAL A 117 2.27 -19.66 -8.07
N GLY A 118 2.67 -18.62 -8.79
CA GLY A 118 3.13 -18.72 -10.17
C GLY A 118 4.32 -19.67 -10.40
N SER A 119 5.17 -19.91 -9.39
CA SER A 119 6.23 -20.92 -9.48
C SER A 119 5.67 -22.33 -9.61
N ASN A 120 4.55 -22.63 -8.94
CA ASN A 120 3.85 -23.93 -9.08
C ASN A 120 3.18 -24.04 -10.46
N VAL A 121 2.58 -22.95 -10.95
CA VAL A 121 2.00 -22.88 -12.32
C VAL A 121 3.08 -23.16 -13.35
N LEU A 122 4.23 -22.47 -13.24
CA LEU A 122 5.38 -22.68 -14.12
C LEU A 122 5.84 -24.14 -14.12
N SER A 123 6.01 -24.71 -12.93
CA SER A 123 6.43 -26.11 -12.78
C SER A 123 5.44 -27.07 -13.46
N ALA A 124 4.13 -26.89 -13.25
CA ALA A 124 3.10 -27.69 -13.87
C ALA A 124 3.12 -27.58 -15.41
N LEU A 125 3.27 -26.39 -15.96
CA LEU A 125 3.36 -26.14 -17.40
C LEU A 125 4.62 -26.77 -18.00
N ALA A 126 5.79 -26.57 -17.37
CA ALA A 126 7.06 -27.13 -17.83
C ALA A 126 7.03 -28.67 -17.84
N HIS A 127 6.46 -29.32 -16.83
CA HIS A 127 6.27 -30.77 -16.79
C HIS A 127 5.32 -31.27 -17.90
N HIS A 128 4.25 -30.50 -18.17
CA HIS A 128 3.35 -30.81 -19.31
C HIS A 128 4.01 -30.60 -20.67
N GLY A 129 5.20 -30.01 -20.76
CA GLY A 129 5.82 -29.61 -22.00
C GLY A 129 5.10 -28.48 -22.73
N VAL A 130 4.52 -27.54 -21.94
CA VAL A 130 3.92 -26.30 -22.43
C VAL A 130 4.95 -25.19 -22.34
N GLY A 131 5.19 -24.53 -23.46
CA GLY A 131 6.16 -23.43 -23.59
C GLY A 131 7.58 -23.88 -23.94
N SER A 132 8.21 -23.11 -24.81
CA SER A 132 9.67 -23.12 -25.02
C SER A 132 10.28 -21.75 -24.73
N THR A 133 9.43 -20.73 -24.52
CA THR A 133 9.82 -19.39 -24.10
C THR A 133 8.97 -18.97 -22.92
N PHE A 134 9.60 -18.45 -21.89
CA PHE A 134 8.95 -18.02 -20.65
C PHE A 134 9.35 -16.58 -20.31
N SER A 135 8.39 -15.69 -20.16
CA SER A 135 8.57 -14.37 -19.53
C SER A 135 8.22 -14.48 -18.06
N LEU A 136 9.17 -14.25 -17.17
CA LEU A 136 9.07 -14.46 -15.73
C LEU A 136 9.29 -13.14 -14.99
N ALA A 137 8.27 -12.67 -14.29
CA ALA A 137 8.31 -11.37 -13.58
C ALA A 137 8.07 -11.56 -12.09
N ASP A 138 9.06 -11.19 -11.28
CA ASP A 138 8.97 -11.08 -9.82
C ASP A 138 10.21 -10.31 -9.33
N HIS A 139 10.03 -9.36 -8.43
CA HIS A 139 11.13 -8.53 -7.90
C HIS A 139 11.66 -9.01 -6.55
N ASP A 140 11.03 -10.04 -5.97
CA ASP A 140 11.40 -10.58 -4.67
C ASP A 140 12.47 -11.67 -4.76
N GLU A 141 13.15 -11.86 -3.63
CA GLU A 141 13.93 -13.05 -3.33
C GLU A 141 13.08 -14.11 -2.62
N LEU A 142 13.51 -15.37 -2.67
CA LEU A 142 12.86 -16.43 -1.93
C LEU A 142 13.11 -16.27 -0.43
N ALA A 143 12.03 -16.10 0.34
CA ALA A 143 12.08 -16.08 1.80
C ALA A 143 11.74 -17.47 2.38
N THR A 144 12.27 -17.78 3.57
CA THR A 144 11.95 -19.03 4.27
C THR A 144 10.43 -19.22 4.47
N THR A 145 9.69 -18.11 4.71
CA THR A 145 8.23 -18.12 4.85
C THR A 145 7.47 -18.43 3.55
N ASN A 146 8.15 -18.48 2.40
CA ASN A 146 7.56 -18.90 1.14
C ASN A 146 7.60 -20.42 0.94
N LEU A 147 8.50 -21.13 1.63
CA LEU A 147 8.77 -22.56 1.40
C LEU A 147 7.56 -23.47 1.64
N ASN A 148 6.56 -22.99 2.35
CA ASN A 148 5.32 -23.76 2.57
C ASN A 148 4.43 -23.88 1.32
N ARG A 149 4.72 -23.09 0.22
CA ARG A 149 3.83 -23.04 -0.94
C ARG A 149 4.52 -22.76 -2.29
N THR A 150 5.81 -22.44 -2.32
CA THR A 150 6.56 -22.15 -3.55
C THR A 150 7.43 -23.33 -3.96
N GLN A 151 7.86 -23.36 -5.21
CA GLN A 151 8.81 -24.34 -5.76
C GLN A 151 10.26 -23.93 -5.42
N GLY A 152 10.57 -23.87 -4.13
CA GLY A 152 11.91 -23.52 -3.64
C GLY A 152 12.37 -24.47 -2.53
N ARG A 153 13.67 -24.55 -2.32
CA ARG A 153 14.31 -25.36 -1.29
C ARG A 153 14.97 -24.45 -0.25
N LEU A 154 15.26 -24.97 0.93
CA LEU A 154 15.97 -24.20 1.97
C LEU A 154 17.31 -23.64 1.47
N LEU A 155 17.99 -24.35 0.58
CA LEU A 155 19.25 -23.92 -0.05
C LEU A 155 19.08 -22.76 -1.05
N ASP A 156 17.86 -22.46 -1.46
CA ASP A 156 17.55 -21.42 -2.43
C ASP A 156 17.11 -20.10 -1.78
N VAL A 157 17.02 -20.04 -0.44
CA VAL A 157 16.64 -18.82 0.31
C VAL A 157 17.61 -17.69 0.03
N GLY A 158 17.09 -16.50 -0.31
CA GLY A 158 17.87 -15.32 -0.71
C GLY A 158 18.20 -15.25 -2.20
N ILE A 159 17.79 -16.23 -3.00
CA ILE A 159 17.96 -16.17 -4.47
C ILE A 159 16.72 -15.48 -5.07
N PRO A 160 16.88 -14.59 -6.07
CA PRO A 160 15.77 -13.97 -6.78
C PRO A 160 14.81 -15.02 -7.37
N LYS A 161 13.51 -14.85 -7.13
CA LYS A 161 12.49 -15.81 -7.58
C LYS A 161 12.48 -16.02 -9.09
N CYS A 162 12.75 -14.98 -9.89
CA CYS A 162 12.90 -15.11 -11.35
C CYS A 162 14.02 -16.06 -11.73
N GLN A 163 15.16 -16.01 -11.04
CA GLN A 163 16.29 -16.92 -11.31
C GLN A 163 15.96 -18.35 -10.92
N LEU A 164 15.28 -18.56 -9.78
CA LEU A 164 14.83 -19.89 -9.36
C LEU A 164 13.83 -20.48 -10.35
N ALA A 165 12.89 -19.68 -10.83
CA ALA A 165 11.92 -20.08 -11.84
C ALA A 165 12.61 -20.51 -13.15
N ALA A 166 13.61 -19.75 -13.62
CA ALA A 166 14.38 -20.12 -14.79
C ALA A 166 15.18 -21.42 -14.58
N ARG A 167 15.80 -21.61 -13.39
CA ARG A 167 16.49 -22.87 -13.04
C ARG A 167 15.53 -24.06 -13.09
N THR A 168 14.31 -23.91 -12.55
CA THR A 168 13.27 -24.95 -12.61
C THR A 168 12.94 -25.35 -14.05
N VAL A 169 12.83 -24.39 -14.96
CA VAL A 169 12.61 -24.66 -16.40
C VAL A 169 13.81 -25.39 -17.01
N TRP A 170 15.03 -24.89 -16.79
CA TRP A 170 16.23 -25.48 -17.44
C TRP A 170 16.62 -26.83 -16.87
N GLU A 171 16.29 -27.14 -15.62
CA GLU A 171 16.49 -28.49 -15.07
C GLU A 171 15.52 -29.50 -15.65
N LEU A 172 14.45 -29.07 -16.33
CA LEU A 172 13.53 -29.91 -17.13
C LEU A 172 13.80 -29.83 -18.63
N ASP A 173 14.05 -28.63 -19.16
CA ASP A 173 14.30 -28.37 -20.56
C ASP A 173 15.47 -27.36 -20.73
N PRO A 174 16.70 -27.83 -20.86
CA PRO A 174 17.89 -26.98 -21.00
C PRO A 174 17.89 -26.08 -22.23
N PHE A 175 16.99 -26.32 -23.17
CA PHE A 175 16.88 -25.60 -24.44
C PHE A 175 15.84 -24.46 -24.39
N ALA A 176 15.13 -24.30 -23.28
CA ALA A 176 14.14 -23.26 -23.14
C ALA A 176 14.79 -21.86 -23.03
N THR A 177 14.09 -20.85 -23.53
CA THR A 177 14.46 -19.42 -23.36
C THR A 177 13.69 -18.83 -22.22
N CYS A 178 14.37 -18.14 -21.29
CA CYS A 178 13.76 -17.38 -20.21
C CYS A 178 14.06 -15.89 -20.38
N LEU A 179 13.02 -15.06 -20.27
CA LEU A 179 13.08 -13.59 -20.24
C LEU A 179 12.77 -13.16 -18.80
N LEU A 180 13.77 -12.65 -18.09
CA LEU A 180 13.64 -12.32 -16.69
C LEU A 180 13.35 -10.84 -16.50
N TYR A 181 12.25 -10.53 -15.80
CA TYR A 181 11.85 -9.21 -15.35
C TYR A 181 12.06 -9.15 -13.83
N GLN A 182 13.29 -8.86 -13.41
CA GLN A 182 13.71 -8.88 -12.01
C GLN A 182 13.32 -7.61 -11.24
N GLN A 183 12.74 -6.63 -11.91
CA GLN A 183 12.17 -5.42 -11.31
C GLN A 183 10.65 -5.49 -11.39
N ALA A 184 9.98 -4.66 -10.58
CA ALA A 184 8.52 -4.53 -10.69
C ALA A 184 8.14 -4.13 -12.13
N LEU A 185 7.08 -4.76 -12.65
CA LEU A 185 6.53 -4.37 -13.95
C LEU A 185 5.99 -2.95 -13.86
N ASP A 186 6.42 -2.10 -14.77
CA ASP A 186 5.97 -0.72 -14.95
C ASP A 186 5.16 -0.57 -16.24
N ASP A 187 4.68 0.64 -16.53
CA ASP A 187 3.84 0.92 -17.69
C ASP A 187 4.49 0.55 -19.03
N ASP A 188 5.83 0.64 -19.14
CA ASP A 188 6.57 0.33 -20.36
C ASP A 188 6.84 -1.17 -20.51
N THR A 189 7.21 -1.83 -19.43
CA THR A 189 7.58 -3.25 -19.42
C THR A 189 6.37 -4.18 -19.48
N VAL A 190 5.24 -3.83 -18.83
CA VAL A 190 4.02 -4.64 -18.82
C VAL A 190 3.43 -4.80 -20.23
N SER A 191 3.53 -3.78 -21.07
CA SER A 191 3.05 -3.86 -22.47
C SER A 191 3.85 -4.87 -23.29
N SER A 192 5.19 -4.82 -23.23
CA SER A 192 6.06 -5.78 -23.94
C SER A 192 5.92 -7.19 -23.38
N PHE A 193 5.72 -7.33 -22.05
CA PHE A 193 5.48 -8.59 -21.36
C PHE A 193 4.22 -9.30 -21.89
N ALA A 194 3.11 -8.57 -22.00
CA ALA A 194 1.85 -9.11 -22.51
C ALA A 194 1.90 -9.35 -24.03
N ALA A 195 2.42 -8.39 -24.82
CA ALA A 195 2.42 -8.45 -26.27
C ALA A 195 3.19 -9.66 -26.81
N ALA A 196 4.32 -10.01 -26.19
CA ALA A 196 5.20 -11.08 -26.63
C ALA A 196 4.65 -12.49 -26.35
N SER A 197 3.67 -12.63 -25.46
CA SER A 197 3.18 -13.93 -24.97
C SER A 197 1.97 -14.44 -25.74
N ASP A 198 1.73 -15.76 -25.66
CA ASP A 198 0.51 -16.43 -26.15
C ASP A 198 -0.53 -16.59 -25.02
N VAL A 199 -0.08 -16.59 -23.78
CA VAL A 199 -0.93 -16.59 -22.56
C VAL A 199 -0.22 -15.84 -21.43
N VAL A 200 -0.99 -15.05 -20.69
CA VAL A 200 -0.51 -14.28 -19.54
C VAL A 200 -1.10 -14.84 -18.25
N PHE A 201 -0.26 -15.06 -17.25
CA PHE A 201 -0.68 -15.39 -15.89
C PHE A 201 -0.49 -14.18 -14.96
N ASP A 202 -1.54 -13.84 -14.23
CA ASP A 202 -1.55 -12.83 -13.18
C ASP A 202 -1.55 -13.50 -11.80
N GLU A 203 -0.34 -13.67 -11.24
CA GLU A 203 -0.14 -14.23 -9.90
C GLU A 203 0.49 -13.19 -8.94
N VAL A 204 0.43 -11.88 -9.31
CA VAL A 204 0.98 -10.79 -8.51
C VAL A 204 0.07 -10.44 -7.32
N ASP A 205 0.63 -9.87 -6.27
CA ASP A 205 -0.12 -9.36 -5.12
C ASP A 205 -0.48 -7.86 -5.29
N ASP A 206 0.28 -7.12 -6.09
CA ASP A 206 0.07 -5.69 -6.36
C ASP A 206 -1.15 -5.48 -7.27
N PHE A 207 -2.15 -4.78 -6.75
CA PHE A 207 -3.41 -4.56 -7.47
C PHE A 207 -3.24 -3.64 -8.70
N ARG A 208 -2.31 -2.70 -8.66
CA ARG A 208 -2.01 -1.83 -9.80
C ARG A 208 -1.47 -2.64 -10.97
N VAL A 209 -0.52 -3.53 -10.70
CA VAL A 209 0.05 -4.44 -11.73
C VAL A 209 -1.03 -5.37 -12.27
N LYS A 210 -1.95 -5.88 -11.43
CA LYS A 210 -3.11 -6.67 -11.87
C LYS A 210 -3.98 -5.92 -12.89
N VAL A 211 -4.25 -4.64 -12.65
CA VAL A 211 -5.01 -3.79 -13.57
C VAL A 211 -4.24 -3.56 -14.87
N GLN A 212 -2.95 -3.24 -14.79
CA GLN A 212 -2.09 -3.01 -15.96
C GLN A 212 -2.02 -4.25 -16.86
N LEU A 213 -1.82 -5.44 -16.27
CA LEU A 213 -1.81 -6.71 -17.03
C LEU A 213 -3.10 -6.90 -17.81
N ARG A 214 -4.27 -6.60 -17.22
CA ARG A 214 -5.57 -6.72 -17.92
C ARG A 214 -5.73 -5.72 -19.06
N LEU A 215 -5.37 -4.47 -18.82
CA LEU A 215 -5.41 -3.43 -19.86
C LEU A 215 -4.50 -3.79 -21.03
N MET A 216 -3.31 -4.35 -20.77
CA MET A 216 -2.37 -4.77 -21.81
C MET A 216 -2.80 -6.09 -22.48
N ALA A 217 -3.32 -7.06 -21.73
CA ALA A 217 -3.90 -8.28 -22.29
C ALA A 217 -5.07 -7.96 -23.23
N GLN A 218 -5.98 -7.08 -22.83
CA GLN A 218 -7.07 -6.58 -23.66
C GLN A 218 -6.55 -5.87 -24.92
N ARG A 219 -5.60 -4.94 -24.74
CA ARG A 219 -5.02 -4.18 -25.87
C ARG A 219 -4.37 -5.06 -26.91
N HIS A 220 -3.67 -6.12 -26.48
CA HIS A 220 -2.93 -7.02 -27.36
C HIS A 220 -3.70 -8.29 -27.74
N GLY A 221 -4.96 -8.43 -27.33
CA GLY A 221 -5.79 -9.60 -27.61
C GLY A 221 -5.19 -10.89 -27.05
N LYS A 222 -4.71 -10.88 -25.79
CA LYS A 222 -4.05 -12.03 -25.16
C LYS A 222 -4.93 -12.62 -24.06
N PRO A 223 -5.10 -13.95 -24.01
CA PRO A 223 -5.81 -14.58 -22.90
C PRO A 223 -5.03 -14.35 -21.60
N LEU A 224 -5.77 -14.00 -20.53
CA LEU A 224 -5.21 -13.81 -19.19
C LEU A 224 -5.85 -14.82 -18.24
N LEU A 225 -5.03 -15.46 -17.45
CA LEU A 225 -5.42 -16.43 -16.43
C LEU A 225 -4.92 -15.95 -15.07
N MET A 226 -5.73 -16.17 -14.01
CA MET A 226 -5.33 -15.91 -12.63
C MET A 226 -5.77 -17.09 -11.77
N ALA A 227 -4.89 -17.60 -10.91
CA ALA A 227 -5.18 -18.67 -9.98
C ALA A 227 -5.05 -18.15 -8.54
N THR A 228 -6.15 -18.15 -7.79
CA THR A 228 -6.18 -17.67 -6.41
C THR A 228 -6.42 -18.82 -5.45
N SER A 229 -5.50 -19.00 -4.49
CA SER A 229 -5.59 -19.97 -3.41
C SER A 229 -6.25 -19.36 -2.17
N LEU A 230 -7.35 -19.95 -1.70
CA LEU A 230 -8.14 -19.46 -0.57
C LEU A 230 -8.41 -20.61 0.42
N GLY A 231 -7.49 -20.89 1.35
CA GLY A 231 -7.59 -22.05 2.23
C GLY A 231 -7.65 -23.33 1.42
N ASP A 232 -8.75 -24.08 1.45
CA ASP A 232 -8.96 -25.30 0.65
C ASP A 232 -9.80 -25.09 -0.63
N THR A 233 -9.98 -23.83 -1.02
CA THR A 233 -10.69 -23.42 -2.24
C THR A 233 -9.72 -22.76 -3.22
N VAL A 234 -9.89 -23.05 -4.49
CA VAL A 234 -9.19 -22.43 -5.62
C VAL A 234 -10.17 -21.70 -6.51
N LEU A 235 -9.81 -20.48 -6.92
CA LEU A 235 -10.50 -19.75 -7.98
C LEU A 235 -9.58 -19.67 -9.19
N ILE A 236 -10.10 -20.02 -10.35
CA ILE A 236 -9.44 -19.82 -11.65
C ILE A 236 -10.25 -18.78 -12.42
N ASP A 237 -9.68 -17.63 -12.64
CA ASP A 237 -10.25 -16.61 -13.51
C ASP A 237 -9.65 -16.75 -14.91
N VAL A 238 -10.52 -16.81 -15.91
CA VAL A 238 -10.16 -16.89 -17.33
C VAL A 238 -10.72 -15.65 -18.01
N GLU A 239 -9.88 -14.86 -18.66
CA GLU A 239 -10.25 -13.69 -19.44
C GLU A 239 -9.75 -13.89 -20.89
N ARG A 240 -10.67 -14.20 -21.81
CA ARG A 240 -10.39 -14.56 -23.24
C ARG A 240 -10.38 -13.32 -24.12
N TRP A 241 -9.41 -12.40 -23.88
CA TRP A 241 -9.24 -11.22 -24.73
C TRP A 241 -8.81 -11.54 -26.16
N ASP A 242 -8.34 -12.76 -26.40
CA ASP A 242 -8.08 -13.32 -27.75
C ASP A 242 -9.37 -13.65 -28.52
N ARG A 243 -10.48 -13.82 -27.79
CA ARG A 243 -11.82 -14.08 -28.33
C ARG A 243 -12.85 -13.33 -27.49
N PRO A 244 -12.88 -11.98 -27.57
CA PRO A 244 -13.77 -11.20 -26.72
C PRO A 244 -15.22 -11.58 -27.04
N GLU A 245 -15.93 -11.98 -25.98
CA GLU A 245 -17.39 -12.16 -26.02
C GLU A 245 -18.05 -10.82 -25.70
N ASP A 246 -19.29 -10.61 -26.19
CA ASP A 246 -20.06 -9.43 -25.84
C ASP A 246 -20.24 -9.35 -24.31
N GLY A 247 -19.83 -8.25 -23.71
CA GLY A 247 -19.92 -8.02 -22.26
C GLY A 247 -18.75 -8.57 -21.44
N LEU A 248 -17.64 -8.99 -22.06
CA LEU A 248 -16.44 -9.33 -21.30
C LEU A 248 -15.87 -8.09 -20.61
N GLU A 249 -15.84 -8.12 -19.29
CA GLU A 249 -15.27 -7.08 -18.46
C GLU A 249 -14.03 -7.60 -17.72
N PRO A 250 -13.02 -6.74 -17.45
CA PRO A 250 -11.88 -7.10 -16.64
C PRO A 250 -12.29 -7.66 -15.27
N PHE A 251 -11.51 -8.62 -14.77
CA PHE A 251 -11.85 -9.38 -13.55
C PHE A 251 -13.20 -10.11 -13.62
N ASN A 252 -13.66 -10.46 -14.84
CA ASN A 252 -14.97 -11.06 -15.06
C ASN A 252 -16.13 -10.28 -14.41
N GLY A 253 -16.08 -8.94 -14.45
CA GLY A 253 -17.12 -8.07 -13.90
C GLY A 253 -17.17 -8.00 -12.36
N GLN A 254 -16.12 -8.44 -11.65
CA GLN A 254 -16.10 -8.35 -10.19
C GLN A 254 -15.91 -6.92 -9.66
N LEU A 255 -15.58 -5.97 -10.53
CA LEU A 255 -15.40 -4.54 -10.21
C LEU A 255 -16.48 -3.69 -10.87
N ASP A 256 -17.73 -3.88 -10.46
CA ASP A 256 -18.87 -3.12 -11.00
C ASP A 256 -18.65 -1.61 -10.89
N GLY A 257 -18.92 -0.90 -12.00
CA GLY A 257 -18.91 0.56 -12.06
C GLY A 257 -17.53 1.22 -11.92
N VAL A 258 -16.43 0.45 -12.00
CA VAL A 258 -15.06 0.96 -11.88
C VAL A 258 -14.41 1.08 -13.24
N SER A 259 -14.07 2.30 -13.65
CA SER A 259 -13.25 2.53 -14.85
C SER A 259 -11.78 2.26 -14.56
N LEU A 260 -11.23 1.13 -15.01
CA LEU A 260 -9.81 0.78 -14.81
C LEU A 260 -8.85 1.83 -15.39
N PRO A 261 -9.05 2.41 -16.59
CA PRO A 261 -8.19 3.47 -17.11
C PRO A 261 -8.22 4.73 -16.23
N GLU A 262 -9.35 5.02 -15.59
CA GLU A 262 -9.48 6.16 -14.67
C GLU A 262 -8.76 5.90 -13.35
N LEU A 263 -8.90 4.70 -12.80
CA LEU A 263 -8.15 4.22 -11.64
C LEU A 263 -6.65 4.40 -11.83
N MET A 264 -6.12 4.03 -13.00
CA MET A 264 -4.70 4.15 -13.31
C MET A 264 -4.22 5.60 -13.39
N ARG A 265 -5.07 6.53 -13.86
CA ARG A 265 -4.75 7.97 -13.93
C ARG A 265 -4.79 8.67 -12.58
N THR A 266 -5.73 8.32 -11.71
CA THR A 266 -5.94 8.99 -10.42
C THR A 266 -5.03 8.48 -9.30
N GLY A 267 -4.41 7.32 -9.49
CA GLY A 267 -3.66 6.57 -8.48
C GLY A 267 -4.59 5.84 -7.51
N LEU A 268 -4.11 4.72 -6.97
CA LEU A 268 -4.83 3.91 -5.99
C LEU A 268 -4.32 4.22 -4.58
N SER A 269 -5.25 4.43 -3.65
CA SER A 269 -4.91 4.39 -2.23
C SER A 269 -4.78 2.92 -1.78
N ARG A 270 -3.98 2.64 -0.75
CA ARG A 270 -3.90 1.28 -0.17
C ARG A 270 -5.26 0.73 0.27
N GLU A 271 -6.17 1.60 0.66
CA GLU A 271 -7.53 1.23 1.06
C GLU A 271 -8.34 0.81 -0.17
N ASP A 272 -8.25 1.57 -1.26
CA ASP A 272 -8.90 1.22 -2.52
C ASP A 272 -8.34 -0.09 -3.07
N GLU A 273 -7.02 -0.29 -3.03
CA GLU A 273 -6.37 -1.56 -3.40
C GLU A 273 -6.91 -2.73 -2.59
N SER A 274 -6.99 -2.58 -1.26
CA SER A 274 -7.52 -3.62 -0.37
C SER A 274 -9.00 -3.90 -0.64
N ARG A 275 -9.79 -2.87 -0.88
CA ARG A 275 -11.22 -2.98 -1.20
C ARG A 275 -11.43 -3.69 -2.53
N PHE A 276 -10.74 -3.27 -3.58
CA PHE A 276 -10.85 -3.88 -4.90
C PHE A 276 -10.30 -5.31 -4.91
N ALA A 277 -9.20 -5.58 -4.21
CA ALA A 277 -8.71 -6.94 -4.04
C ALA A 277 -9.74 -7.84 -3.35
N ALA A 278 -10.44 -7.33 -2.33
CA ALA A 278 -11.53 -8.07 -1.67
C ALA A 278 -12.74 -8.29 -2.58
N GLN A 279 -13.09 -7.31 -3.44
CA GLN A 279 -14.14 -7.47 -4.45
C GLN A 279 -13.74 -8.51 -5.49
N VAL A 280 -12.51 -8.41 -6.04
CA VAL A 280 -11.99 -9.37 -7.01
C VAL A 280 -11.96 -10.79 -6.45
N ILE A 281 -11.52 -11.00 -5.22
CA ILE A 281 -11.53 -12.32 -4.58
C ILE A 281 -12.97 -12.82 -4.37
N GLY A 282 -13.92 -11.92 -4.07
CA GLY A 282 -15.26 -12.27 -3.68
C GLY A 282 -15.27 -12.91 -2.29
N ILE A 283 -15.52 -12.09 -1.27
CA ILE A 283 -15.47 -12.53 0.14
C ILE A 283 -16.28 -13.81 0.40
N GLY A 284 -17.36 -14.04 -0.35
CA GLY A 284 -18.16 -15.26 -0.32
C GLY A 284 -17.37 -16.55 -0.57
N ASN A 285 -16.24 -16.48 -1.24
CA ASN A 285 -15.40 -17.64 -1.57
C ASN A 285 -14.35 -17.95 -0.51
N VAL A 286 -14.07 -17.02 0.41
CA VAL A 286 -12.99 -17.16 1.40
C VAL A 286 -13.46 -18.06 2.54
N PRO A 287 -12.71 -19.11 2.93
CA PRO A 287 -13.01 -19.93 4.10
C PRO A 287 -13.12 -19.12 5.39
N LEU A 288 -13.95 -19.55 6.33
CA LEU A 288 -14.21 -18.83 7.58
C LEU A 288 -12.92 -18.55 8.36
N ARG A 289 -12.07 -19.56 8.54
CA ARG A 289 -10.77 -19.42 9.22
C ARG A 289 -9.83 -18.40 8.54
N ALA A 290 -9.85 -18.35 7.22
CA ALA A 290 -9.05 -17.37 6.48
C ALA A 290 -9.62 -15.96 6.68
N LEU A 291 -10.94 -15.78 6.75
CA LEU A 291 -11.56 -14.49 7.12
C LEU A 291 -11.21 -14.09 8.55
N GLU A 292 -11.30 -15.01 9.52
CA GLU A 292 -10.92 -14.79 10.92
C GLU A 292 -9.45 -14.38 11.08
N SER A 293 -8.59 -14.81 10.18
CA SER A 293 -7.16 -14.46 10.21
C SER A 293 -6.85 -13.05 9.68
N LEU A 294 -7.74 -12.44 8.88
CA LEU A 294 -7.48 -11.14 8.26
C LEU A 294 -7.18 -10.01 9.25
N PRO A 295 -7.90 -9.88 10.40
CA PRO A 295 -7.58 -8.86 11.40
C PRO A 295 -6.22 -9.06 12.07
N LEU A 296 -5.65 -10.28 12.00
CA LEU A 296 -4.40 -10.66 12.63
C LEU A 296 -3.19 -10.37 11.72
N VAL A 297 -3.42 -10.20 10.42
CA VAL A 297 -2.35 -9.89 9.45
C VAL A 297 -1.73 -8.52 9.75
N GLY A 298 -0.41 -8.50 9.89
CA GLY A 298 0.35 -7.31 10.29
C GLY A 298 0.36 -7.03 11.80
N ARG A 299 -0.26 -7.91 12.61
CA ARG A 299 -0.25 -7.86 14.08
C ARG A 299 0.34 -9.12 14.69
N GLU A 300 -0.26 -10.27 14.41
CA GLU A 300 0.14 -11.58 14.89
C GLU A 300 0.61 -12.49 13.75
N LEU A 301 0.09 -12.26 12.54
CA LEU A 301 0.46 -12.99 11.33
C LEU A 301 1.27 -12.06 10.40
N ALA A 302 2.41 -12.54 9.94
CA ALA A 302 3.25 -11.82 8.99
C ALA A 302 2.62 -11.69 7.59
N GLY A 303 1.64 -12.53 7.25
CA GLY A 303 0.96 -12.54 5.96
C GLY A 303 -0.31 -13.38 5.97
N ARG A 304 -1.04 -13.38 4.87
CA ARG A 304 -2.27 -14.17 4.72
C ARG A 304 -1.94 -15.68 4.75
N PRO A 305 -2.72 -16.52 5.47
CA PRO A 305 -2.53 -17.96 5.47
C PRO A 305 -2.70 -18.56 4.08
N GLN A 306 -1.77 -19.43 3.70
CA GLN A 306 -1.78 -20.22 2.46
C GLN A 306 -1.22 -21.60 2.74
N VAL A 307 -1.68 -22.61 2.02
CA VAL A 307 -1.24 -24.00 2.17
C VAL A 307 -0.78 -24.60 0.83
N ALA A 308 0.21 -25.47 0.87
CA ALA A 308 0.80 -26.08 -0.32
C ALA A 308 -0.21 -26.88 -1.15
N SER A 309 -1.12 -27.61 -0.49
CA SER A 309 -2.13 -28.41 -1.18
C SER A 309 -2.94 -27.57 -2.16
N THR A 310 -3.44 -26.43 -1.72
CA THR A 310 -4.27 -25.55 -2.54
C THR A 310 -3.43 -24.85 -3.62
N ALA A 311 -2.20 -24.43 -3.31
CA ALA A 311 -1.30 -23.86 -4.31
C ALA A 311 -1.00 -24.84 -5.46
N ASN A 312 -0.80 -26.12 -5.15
CA ASN A 312 -0.57 -27.15 -6.16
C ASN A 312 -1.83 -27.45 -7.00
N VAL A 313 -3.02 -27.50 -6.37
CA VAL A 313 -4.28 -27.67 -7.11
C VAL A 313 -4.55 -26.47 -8.01
N ALA A 314 -4.32 -25.25 -7.52
CA ALA A 314 -4.41 -24.03 -8.30
C ALA A 314 -3.51 -24.09 -9.54
N ALA A 315 -2.25 -24.52 -9.37
CA ALA A 315 -1.31 -24.67 -10.47
C ALA A 315 -1.75 -25.73 -11.50
N GLY A 316 -2.22 -26.88 -11.05
CA GLY A 316 -2.73 -27.94 -11.95
C GLY A 316 -3.95 -27.47 -12.73
N ALA A 317 -4.89 -26.80 -12.09
CA ALA A 317 -6.08 -26.25 -12.75
C ALA A 317 -5.74 -25.12 -13.73
N ALA A 318 -4.82 -24.23 -13.36
CA ALA A 318 -4.34 -23.16 -14.23
C ALA A 318 -3.58 -23.70 -15.45
N ALA A 319 -2.73 -24.72 -15.26
CA ALA A 319 -2.04 -25.39 -16.37
C ALA A 319 -3.00 -26.09 -17.33
N MET A 320 -4.07 -26.72 -16.80
CA MET A 320 -5.13 -27.30 -17.62
C MET A 320 -5.87 -26.20 -18.42
N ALA A 321 -6.23 -25.09 -17.78
CA ALA A 321 -6.89 -23.97 -18.43
C ALA A 321 -6.01 -23.38 -19.55
N ALA A 322 -4.72 -23.16 -19.29
CA ALA A 322 -3.76 -22.68 -20.30
C ALA A 322 -3.64 -23.62 -21.49
N ARG A 323 -3.51 -24.94 -21.23
CA ARG A 323 -3.50 -25.93 -22.28
C ARG A 323 -4.76 -25.85 -23.14
N SER A 324 -5.93 -25.73 -22.50
CA SER A 324 -7.21 -25.62 -23.22
C SER A 324 -7.28 -24.36 -24.07
N VAL A 325 -6.83 -23.22 -23.54
CA VAL A 325 -6.76 -21.95 -24.26
C VAL A 325 -5.82 -22.04 -25.46
N LEU A 326 -4.59 -22.52 -25.26
CA LEU A 326 -3.55 -22.61 -26.28
C LEU A 326 -3.91 -23.60 -27.42
N LEU A 327 -4.69 -24.62 -27.12
CA LEU A 327 -5.21 -25.56 -28.09
C LEU A 327 -6.54 -25.15 -28.75
N GLY A 328 -7.06 -23.97 -28.39
CA GLY A 328 -8.27 -23.45 -28.98
C GLY A 328 -9.56 -24.12 -28.52
N ALA A 329 -9.54 -24.81 -27.36
CA ALA A 329 -10.72 -25.41 -26.77
C ALA A 329 -11.77 -24.34 -26.40
N PRO A 330 -13.09 -24.71 -26.33
CA PRO A 330 -14.17 -23.77 -26.07
C PRO A 330 -14.28 -23.36 -24.58
N LEU A 331 -13.15 -23.14 -23.92
CA LEU A 331 -13.11 -22.59 -22.58
C LEU A 331 -13.49 -21.11 -22.64
N ARG A 332 -14.58 -20.74 -21.96
CA ARG A 332 -15.14 -19.38 -21.93
C ARG A 332 -14.47 -18.52 -20.86
N SER A 333 -14.57 -17.21 -21.03
CA SER A 333 -14.29 -16.26 -19.95
C SER A 333 -15.20 -16.52 -18.76
N GLY A 334 -14.70 -16.33 -17.56
CA GLY A 334 -15.45 -16.54 -16.34
C GLY A 334 -14.58 -16.95 -15.16
N ARG A 335 -15.23 -17.06 -14.02
CA ARG A 335 -14.62 -17.54 -12.77
C ARG A 335 -15.05 -18.96 -12.49
N TYR A 336 -14.08 -19.83 -12.31
CA TYR A 336 -14.26 -21.23 -11.99
C TYR A 336 -13.78 -21.52 -10.57
N ARG A 337 -14.68 -22.06 -9.72
CA ARG A 337 -14.39 -22.40 -8.32
C ARG A 337 -14.19 -23.89 -8.18
N LEU A 338 -13.10 -24.27 -7.51
CA LEU A 338 -12.77 -25.63 -7.13
C LEU A 338 -12.64 -25.68 -5.61
N SER A 339 -13.53 -26.39 -4.93
CA SER A 339 -13.47 -26.60 -3.48
C SER A 339 -13.04 -28.03 -3.20
N LEU A 340 -11.91 -28.17 -2.51
CA LEU A 340 -11.41 -29.49 -2.11
C LEU A 340 -12.30 -30.10 -1.01
N THR A 341 -12.81 -29.27 -0.11
CA THR A 341 -13.75 -29.72 0.95
C THR A 341 -15.03 -30.27 0.35
N GLU A 342 -15.64 -29.56 -0.62
CA GLU A 342 -16.84 -30.05 -1.32
C GLU A 342 -16.56 -31.32 -2.11
N THR A 343 -15.42 -31.37 -2.83
CA THR A 343 -15.02 -32.51 -3.65
C THR A 343 -14.82 -33.79 -2.80
N LEU A 344 -14.31 -33.62 -1.58
CA LEU A 344 -14.06 -34.73 -0.66
C LEU A 344 -15.24 -35.03 0.28
N GLY A 345 -16.37 -34.33 0.15
CA GLY A 345 -17.53 -34.48 0.99
C GLY A 345 -17.32 -34.06 2.45
N LEU A 346 -16.37 -33.17 2.68
CA LEU A 346 -16.10 -32.55 3.97
C LEU A 346 -17.10 -31.42 4.26
N PRO A 347 -17.32 -31.03 5.53
CA PRO A 347 -18.18 -29.92 5.89
C PRO A 347 -17.73 -28.63 5.18
N ASP A 348 -18.71 -27.80 4.80
CA ASP A 348 -18.42 -26.49 4.18
C ASP A 348 -17.62 -25.61 5.15
N ASP A 349 -16.46 -25.17 4.70
CA ASP A 349 -15.52 -24.36 5.47
C ASP A 349 -15.84 -22.86 5.45
N ARG A 350 -16.85 -22.44 4.69
CA ARG A 350 -17.27 -21.02 4.58
C ARG A 350 -17.98 -20.50 5.83
N GLY A 351 -18.55 -21.37 6.64
CA GLY A 351 -19.36 -21.00 7.80
C GLY A 351 -20.74 -20.42 7.42
N SER A 352 -21.52 -20.03 8.42
CA SER A 352 -22.83 -19.43 8.21
C SER A 352 -22.73 -17.97 7.71
N ALA A 353 -23.79 -17.49 7.06
CA ALA A 353 -23.89 -16.09 6.64
C ALA A 353 -23.76 -15.12 7.85
N GLU A 354 -24.28 -15.51 9.02
CA GLU A 354 -24.21 -14.73 10.25
C GLU A 354 -22.78 -14.65 10.79
N GLN A 355 -22.04 -15.78 10.84
CA GLN A 355 -20.63 -15.82 11.24
C GLN A 355 -19.79 -14.92 10.33
N ARG A 356 -20.00 -15.02 9.04
CA ARG A 356 -19.29 -14.17 8.05
C ARG A 356 -19.64 -12.71 8.23
N ALA A 357 -20.92 -12.37 8.43
CA ALA A 357 -21.36 -11.00 8.67
C ALA A 357 -20.74 -10.42 9.95
N ALA A 358 -20.63 -11.22 11.02
CA ALA A 358 -20.00 -10.83 12.28
C ALA A 358 -18.51 -10.52 12.09
N ILE A 359 -17.75 -11.38 11.38
CA ILE A 359 -16.34 -11.14 11.07
C ILE A 359 -16.19 -9.94 10.17
N MET A 360 -17.05 -9.83 9.14
CA MET A 360 -17.04 -8.67 8.25
C MET A 360 -17.40 -7.37 8.95
N ALA A 361 -18.24 -7.43 9.99
CA ALA A 361 -18.50 -6.27 10.84
C ALA A 361 -17.28 -5.87 11.69
N GLN A 362 -16.45 -6.85 12.11
CA GLN A 362 -15.18 -6.60 12.79
C GLN A 362 -14.08 -6.14 11.81
N LEU A 363 -14.08 -6.66 10.59
CA LEU A 363 -13.17 -6.29 9.50
C LEU A 363 -13.62 -5.02 8.79
N ARG A 364 -14.89 -4.65 8.91
CA ARG A 364 -15.29 -3.31 8.53
C ARG A 364 -14.55 -2.37 9.45
N PRO A 365 -13.58 -1.58 8.96
CA PRO A 365 -13.33 -0.29 9.57
C PRO A 365 -14.73 0.32 9.69
N ALA A 366 -15.06 0.89 10.86
CA ALA A 366 -16.34 1.55 11.06
C ALA A 366 -16.63 2.31 9.78
N ARG A 367 -17.62 1.82 9.02
CA ARG A 367 -17.86 2.06 7.61
C ARG A 367 -17.31 3.42 7.17
N PRO A 368 -16.25 3.54 6.36
CA PRO A 368 -16.12 4.73 5.56
C PRO A 368 -17.34 4.65 4.65
N ALA A 369 -18.17 5.66 4.67
CA ALA A 369 -19.24 5.76 3.71
C ALA A 369 -18.62 5.47 2.35
N ALA A 370 -19.15 4.47 1.66
CA ALA A 370 -18.89 4.28 0.25
C ALA A 370 -19.30 5.59 -0.40
N GLY A 371 -18.36 6.38 -0.77
CA GLY A 371 -18.58 7.69 -1.34
C GLY A 371 -17.25 8.20 -1.77
N VAL A 372 -17.15 8.39 -3.06
CA VAL A 372 -16.36 9.42 -3.66
C VAL A 372 -15.70 10.27 -2.58
N ARG A 373 -14.34 10.30 -2.52
CA ARG A 373 -13.66 11.39 -1.84
C ARG A 373 -14.37 12.64 -2.34
N PRO A 374 -15.11 13.39 -1.50
CA PRO A 374 -15.54 14.68 -1.96
C PRO A 374 -14.25 15.33 -2.41
N SER A 375 -14.23 15.90 -3.60
CA SER A 375 -13.17 16.84 -3.92
C SER A 375 -13.16 17.76 -2.70
N LEU A 376 -12.10 17.72 -1.86
CA LEU A 376 -12.04 18.54 -0.64
C LEU A 376 -12.13 20.04 -0.99
N ARG A 377 -12.22 20.38 -2.30
CA ARG A 377 -12.40 21.71 -2.86
C ARG A 377 -13.86 22.11 -3.10
N ASP A 378 -14.78 21.13 -3.07
CA ASP A 378 -16.22 21.39 -3.22
C ASP A 378 -16.98 20.52 -2.21
N PRO A 379 -17.64 21.13 -1.21
CA PRO A 379 -18.41 20.40 -0.20
C PRO A 379 -19.67 19.74 -0.81
N GLY A 380 -20.07 20.12 -2.02
CA GLY A 380 -21.34 19.74 -2.62
C GLY A 380 -22.55 20.17 -1.78
N THR A 381 -23.75 20.08 -2.36
CA THR A 381 -24.99 20.15 -1.59
C THR A 381 -25.24 18.80 -0.91
N LEU A 382 -25.18 18.75 0.41
CA LEU A 382 -25.52 17.57 1.22
C LEU A 382 -27.04 17.40 1.41
N THR A 383 -27.84 18.26 0.79
CA THR A 383 -29.31 18.22 0.81
C THR A 383 -29.78 17.07 -0.10
N GLY A 384 -30.37 16.03 0.52
CA GLY A 384 -30.92 14.85 -0.17
C GLY A 384 -30.23 13.52 0.18
N ASP A 385 -29.03 13.56 0.76
CA ASP A 385 -28.38 12.38 1.34
C ASP A 385 -28.95 12.12 2.75
N GLY A 386 -29.00 10.86 3.17
CA GLY A 386 -29.30 10.53 4.58
C GLY A 386 -28.30 11.20 5.53
N THR A 387 -28.78 11.62 6.72
CA THR A 387 -27.98 12.41 7.69
C THR A 387 -26.64 11.76 8.04
N ASP A 388 -26.61 10.46 8.19
CA ASP A 388 -25.38 9.69 8.52
C ASP A 388 -24.35 9.76 7.36
N ILE A 389 -24.80 9.79 6.10
CA ILE A 389 -23.92 9.94 4.92
C ILE A 389 -23.30 11.32 4.90
N ALA A 390 -24.11 12.36 5.17
CA ALA A 390 -23.64 13.72 5.25
C ALA A 390 -22.59 13.90 6.37
N LEU A 391 -22.86 13.42 7.59
CA LEU A 391 -21.94 13.51 8.72
C LEU A 391 -20.65 12.73 8.48
N THR A 392 -20.73 11.58 7.81
CA THR A 392 -19.53 10.80 7.47
C THR A 392 -18.66 11.52 6.44
N ARG A 393 -19.25 12.20 5.44
CA ARG A 393 -18.50 13.06 4.51
C ARG A 393 -17.83 14.22 5.23
N LEU A 394 -18.52 14.83 6.19
CA LEU A 394 -18.00 15.95 6.98
C LEU A 394 -16.81 15.53 7.87
N ALA A 395 -16.75 14.29 8.35
CA ALA A 395 -15.62 13.76 9.12
C ALA A 395 -14.29 13.84 8.35
N ALA A 396 -14.29 13.82 7.01
CA ALA A 396 -13.09 14.01 6.20
C ALA A 396 -12.45 15.40 6.42
N TYR A 397 -13.27 16.45 6.59
CA TYR A 397 -12.78 17.81 6.85
C TYR A 397 -12.25 17.99 8.26
N ALA A 398 -12.71 17.18 9.23
CA ALA A 398 -12.19 17.16 10.58
C ALA A 398 -10.68 16.89 10.62
N THR A 399 -10.19 16.04 9.72
CA THR A 399 -8.75 15.68 9.64
C THR A 399 -7.85 16.83 9.20
N LEU A 400 -8.39 17.88 8.58
CA LEU A 400 -7.63 19.07 8.14
C LEU A 400 -7.18 19.97 9.28
N ALA A 401 -7.70 19.75 10.49
CA ALA A 401 -7.35 20.52 11.68
C ALA A 401 -5.85 20.41 12.03
N PRO A 402 -5.26 21.45 12.65
CA PRO A 402 -3.92 21.37 13.22
C PRO A 402 -3.92 20.54 14.51
N SER A 403 -2.77 19.94 14.82
CA SER A 403 -2.51 19.31 16.12
C SER A 403 -1.02 19.40 16.47
N PRO A 404 -0.63 19.35 17.77
CA PRO A 404 0.78 19.33 18.16
C PRO A 404 1.53 18.22 17.43
N HIS A 405 2.70 18.54 16.90
CA HIS A 405 3.53 17.61 16.11
C HIS A 405 2.79 16.86 15.00
N ASN A 406 1.62 17.37 14.54
CA ASN A 406 0.72 16.70 13.61
C ASN A 406 0.33 15.28 14.08
N THR A 407 0.12 15.12 15.39
CA THR A 407 -0.27 13.82 15.99
C THR A 407 -1.63 13.36 15.53
N GLN A 408 -2.54 14.29 15.16
CA GLN A 408 -3.90 13.98 14.71
C GLN A 408 -4.63 13.07 15.74
N PRO A 409 -4.85 13.56 16.98
CA PRO A 409 -5.19 12.74 18.13
C PRO A 409 -6.71 12.53 18.29
N TRP A 410 -7.40 12.26 17.22
CA TRP A 410 -8.86 12.15 17.17
C TRP A 410 -9.32 10.80 16.60
N ARG A 411 -10.50 10.38 17.08
CA ARG A 411 -11.33 9.31 16.54
C ARG A 411 -12.70 9.87 16.20
N PHE A 412 -13.28 9.36 15.11
CA PHE A 412 -14.57 9.81 14.61
C PHE A 412 -15.60 8.70 14.71
N ARG A 413 -16.78 9.02 15.23
CA ARG A 413 -17.91 8.10 15.29
C ARG A 413 -19.17 8.82 14.85
N VAL A 414 -19.82 8.33 13.79
CA VAL A 414 -21.15 8.77 13.37
C VAL A 414 -22.18 7.80 13.95
N ALA A 415 -23.21 8.32 14.60
CA ALA A 415 -24.30 7.55 15.17
C ALA A 415 -25.60 8.37 15.11
N GLY A 416 -26.56 7.91 14.29
CA GLY A 416 -27.79 8.65 14.02
C GLY A 416 -27.48 10.06 13.48
N GLU A 417 -28.04 11.08 14.11
CA GLU A 417 -27.88 12.49 13.71
C GLU A 417 -26.68 13.19 14.36
N SER A 418 -25.68 12.45 14.80
CA SER A 418 -24.51 13.04 15.45
C SER A 418 -23.17 12.46 14.98
N LEU A 419 -22.16 13.35 14.92
CA LEU A 419 -20.74 13.02 14.74
C LEU A 419 -20.02 13.30 16.06
N THR A 420 -19.43 12.29 16.66
CA THR A 420 -18.59 12.43 17.86
C THR A 420 -17.11 12.39 17.47
N ILE A 421 -16.36 13.36 17.96
CA ILE A 421 -14.90 13.47 17.85
C ILE A 421 -14.33 13.22 19.25
N SER A 422 -13.74 12.04 19.47
CA SER A 422 -13.18 11.66 20.76
C SER A 422 -11.65 11.58 20.72
N PRO A 423 -10.97 11.70 21.89
CA PRO A 423 -9.51 11.57 21.95
C PRO A 423 -9.05 10.17 21.60
N ASP A 424 -7.93 10.07 20.87
CA ASP A 424 -7.24 8.80 20.59
C ASP A 424 -6.11 8.59 21.64
N PRO A 425 -6.27 7.69 22.61
CA PRO A 425 -5.28 7.48 23.67
C PRO A 425 -3.92 6.98 23.15
N SER A 426 -3.89 6.38 21.97
CA SER A 426 -2.63 5.91 21.34
C SER A 426 -1.77 7.04 20.77
N ARG A 427 -2.27 8.28 20.75
CA ARG A 427 -1.64 9.44 20.11
C ARG A 427 -1.40 10.60 21.11
N THR A 428 -1.18 10.25 22.34
CA THR A 428 -0.84 11.20 23.41
C THR A 428 0.63 11.62 23.33
N LEU A 429 0.91 12.84 23.79
CA LEU A 429 2.23 13.34 24.06
C LEU A 429 2.47 13.29 25.57
N ALA A 430 3.00 12.17 26.05
CA ALA A 430 3.11 11.90 27.48
C ALA A 430 4.04 12.89 28.22
N VAL A 431 5.02 13.45 27.50
CA VAL A 431 6.01 14.38 28.03
C VAL A 431 5.62 15.84 27.74
N ALA A 432 5.20 16.13 26.49
CA ALA A 432 4.87 17.49 26.08
C ALA A 432 3.46 17.94 26.54
N ASP A 433 2.51 17.01 26.65
CA ASP A 433 1.10 17.32 26.98
C ASP A 433 0.52 16.30 28.01
N PRO A 434 1.11 16.19 29.20
CA PRO A 434 0.70 15.19 30.20
C PRO A 434 -0.76 15.37 30.68
N GLN A 435 -1.27 16.58 30.63
CA GLN A 435 -2.67 16.93 31.02
C GLN A 435 -3.64 16.78 29.83
N ARG A 436 -3.17 16.42 28.63
CA ARG A 436 -3.96 16.32 27.39
C ARG A 436 -4.66 17.63 26.98
N ARG A 437 -4.18 18.79 27.47
CA ARG A 437 -4.73 20.10 27.14
C ARG A 437 -4.62 20.40 25.65
N ALA A 438 -3.42 20.25 25.06
CA ALA A 438 -3.19 20.50 23.65
C ALA A 438 -3.90 19.47 22.75
N MET A 439 -4.05 18.23 23.22
CA MET A 439 -4.90 17.22 22.60
C MET A 439 -6.36 17.70 22.54
N THR A 440 -6.93 18.13 23.65
CA THR A 440 -8.34 18.59 23.73
C THR A 440 -8.56 19.83 22.85
N ILE A 441 -7.62 20.79 22.84
CA ILE A 441 -7.63 21.92 21.91
C ILE A 441 -7.69 21.43 20.44
N SER A 442 -6.95 20.37 20.11
CA SER A 442 -6.95 19.80 18.75
C SER A 442 -8.31 19.20 18.37
N LEU A 443 -9.06 18.63 19.31
CA LEU A 443 -10.42 18.14 19.07
C LEU A 443 -11.38 19.30 18.76
N GLY A 444 -11.26 20.42 19.48
CA GLY A 444 -11.98 21.66 19.16
C GLY A 444 -11.64 22.21 17.78
N CYS A 445 -10.36 22.16 17.36
CA CYS A 445 -9.95 22.53 15.99
C CYS A 445 -10.59 21.62 14.95
N SER A 446 -10.64 20.32 15.22
CA SER A 446 -11.27 19.32 14.36
C SER A 446 -12.76 19.57 14.21
N ALA A 447 -13.46 19.86 15.31
CA ALA A 447 -14.88 20.22 15.31
C ALA A 447 -15.17 21.50 14.49
N MET A 448 -14.36 22.55 14.64
CA MET A 448 -14.51 23.78 13.84
C MET A 448 -14.34 23.52 12.34
N SER A 449 -13.43 22.63 11.96
CA SER A 449 -13.28 22.24 10.54
C SER A 449 -14.55 21.59 9.98
N VAL A 450 -15.22 20.77 10.80
CA VAL A 450 -16.54 20.19 10.43
C VAL A 450 -17.61 21.26 10.33
N LEU A 451 -17.68 22.17 11.29
CA LEU A 451 -18.67 23.27 11.30
C LEU A 451 -18.55 24.16 10.04
N VAL A 452 -17.31 24.47 9.64
CA VAL A 452 -17.05 25.26 8.41
C VAL A 452 -17.52 24.51 7.17
N ALA A 453 -17.21 23.22 7.06
CA ALA A 453 -17.64 22.41 5.93
C ALA A 453 -19.17 22.20 5.92
N ALA A 454 -19.79 21.95 7.05
CA ALA A 454 -21.23 21.81 7.20
C ALA A 454 -21.96 23.09 6.78
N ALA A 455 -21.52 24.24 7.30
CA ALA A 455 -22.12 25.54 6.94
C ALA A 455 -22.00 25.84 5.43
N ALA A 456 -20.86 25.51 4.80
CA ALA A 456 -20.67 25.66 3.37
C ALA A 456 -21.56 24.71 2.56
N SER A 457 -21.99 23.59 3.14
CA SER A 457 -22.90 22.63 2.54
C SER A 457 -24.38 22.93 2.84
N GLY A 458 -24.67 24.03 3.54
CA GLY A 458 -26.05 24.39 3.92
C GLY A 458 -26.58 23.64 5.14
N LEU A 459 -25.71 23.00 5.94
CA LEU A 459 -26.07 22.25 7.15
C LEU A 459 -25.61 22.97 8.40
N GLY A 460 -26.55 23.25 9.33
CA GLY A 460 -26.25 23.76 10.67
C GLY A 460 -26.01 22.62 11.66
N LEU A 461 -24.98 22.73 12.50
CA LEU A 461 -24.65 21.75 13.53
C LEU A 461 -24.57 22.42 14.92
N THR A 462 -25.08 21.74 15.93
CA THR A 462 -24.87 22.09 17.34
C THR A 462 -23.55 21.48 17.85
N VAL A 463 -22.96 22.10 18.86
CA VAL A 463 -21.69 21.67 19.49
C VAL A 463 -21.93 21.36 20.96
N GLU A 464 -21.48 20.20 21.42
CA GLU A 464 -21.54 19.79 22.81
C GLU A 464 -20.20 19.18 23.22
N THR A 465 -19.62 19.58 24.36
CA THR A 465 -18.42 18.94 24.91
C THR A 465 -18.84 17.69 25.69
N THR A 466 -18.18 16.58 25.41
CA THR A 466 -18.44 15.30 26.08
C THR A 466 -17.59 15.17 27.35
N SER A 467 -18.01 14.31 28.29
CA SER A 467 -17.34 14.13 29.59
C SER A 467 -15.90 13.60 29.50
N ASP A 468 -15.51 12.97 28.38
CA ASP A 468 -14.15 12.49 28.10
C ASP A 468 -13.25 13.56 27.43
N GLY A 469 -13.75 14.81 27.31
CA GLY A 469 -13.05 15.91 26.65
C GLY A 469 -13.17 15.88 25.13
N GLY A 470 -14.06 15.07 24.57
CA GLY A 470 -14.41 15.03 23.14
C GLY A 470 -15.43 16.10 22.75
N VAL A 471 -15.85 16.07 21.49
CA VAL A 471 -16.85 16.99 20.95
C VAL A 471 -17.92 16.19 20.19
N ARG A 472 -19.19 16.44 20.51
CA ARG A 472 -20.34 15.92 19.76
C ARG A 472 -20.91 17.03 18.90
N LEU A 473 -21.11 16.74 17.62
CA LEU A 473 -21.75 17.64 16.65
C LEU A 473 -23.08 16.99 16.23
N GLY A 474 -24.19 17.68 16.46
CA GLY A 474 -25.56 17.18 16.23
C GLY A 474 -26.28 17.98 15.17
N VAL A 475 -27.12 17.30 14.36
CA VAL A 475 -28.03 17.93 13.40
C VAL A 475 -29.36 18.19 14.11
N ALA A 476 -29.48 19.29 14.84
CA ALA A 476 -30.68 19.61 15.60
C ALA A 476 -31.25 20.97 15.21
N GLY A 477 -31.73 21.10 13.97
CA GLY A 477 -32.46 22.28 13.51
C GLY A 477 -31.70 23.62 13.60
N ALA A 478 -30.36 23.56 13.70
CA ALA A 478 -29.50 24.74 13.70
C ALA A 478 -29.40 25.32 12.29
N GLU A 479 -29.53 26.63 12.15
CA GLU A 479 -29.29 27.30 10.88
C GLU A 479 -27.79 27.32 10.57
N PRO A 480 -27.38 27.15 9.29
CA PRO A 480 -25.98 27.24 8.90
C PRO A 480 -25.43 28.66 9.08
N ASP A 481 -24.25 28.79 9.72
CA ASP A 481 -23.59 30.10 9.92
C ASP A 481 -22.93 30.58 8.61
N PRO A 482 -23.43 31.67 7.96
CA PRO A 482 -22.86 32.18 6.73
C PRO A 482 -21.42 32.72 6.91
N ALA A 483 -21.02 33.10 8.11
CA ALA A 483 -19.65 33.56 8.37
C ALA A 483 -18.68 32.38 8.40
N LEU A 484 -19.09 31.22 8.89
CA LEU A 484 -18.29 29.98 8.79
C LEU A 484 -18.23 29.47 7.36
N ALA A 485 -19.34 29.49 6.60
CA ALA A 485 -19.36 29.06 5.21
C ALA A 485 -18.31 29.79 4.35
N ARG A 486 -18.09 31.10 4.58
CA ARG A 486 -17.07 31.90 3.87
C ARG A 486 -15.63 31.46 4.12
N LEU A 487 -15.37 30.74 5.21
CA LEU A 487 -14.04 30.23 5.56
C LEU A 487 -13.70 28.91 4.85
N PHE A 488 -14.63 28.29 4.16
CA PHE A 488 -14.43 26.99 3.51
C PHE A 488 -13.24 26.95 2.53
N PRO A 489 -13.02 27.93 1.64
CA PRO A 489 -11.85 27.93 0.76
C PRO A 489 -10.51 27.89 1.51
N ALA A 490 -10.45 28.51 2.69
CA ALA A 490 -9.26 28.50 3.55
C ALA A 490 -9.04 27.12 4.21
N LEU A 491 -10.07 26.32 4.39
CA LEU A 491 -10.00 25.04 5.09
C LEU A 491 -9.06 24.04 4.40
N THR A 492 -9.06 24.02 3.07
CA THR A 492 -8.21 23.12 2.27
C THR A 492 -6.85 23.72 1.92
N ALA A 493 -6.70 25.05 2.03
CA ALA A 493 -5.49 25.78 1.63
C ALA A 493 -4.58 26.16 2.80
N ARG A 494 -5.11 26.29 4.02
CA ARG A 494 -4.36 26.72 5.19
C ARG A 494 -3.28 25.70 5.59
N VAL A 495 -2.06 26.18 5.76
CA VAL A 495 -0.94 25.46 6.36
C VAL A 495 -0.38 26.23 7.55
N THR A 496 0.29 25.55 8.49
CA THR A 496 1.07 26.19 9.54
C THR A 496 2.42 26.59 8.97
N ASP A 497 2.71 27.91 8.97
CA ASP A 497 3.95 28.43 8.40
C ASP A 497 4.89 28.89 9.54
N LYS A 498 5.92 28.09 9.80
CA LYS A 498 6.93 28.39 10.85
C LYS A 498 8.10 29.24 10.35
N ARG A 499 8.12 29.64 9.10
CA ARG A 499 9.17 30.51 8.55
C ARG A 499 9.10 31.92 9.16
N GLY A 500 10.15 32.73 9.02
CA GLY A 500 10.12 34.13 9.39
C GLY A 500 9.09 34.92 8.55
N TYR A 501 8.40 35.85 9.18
CA TYR A 501 7.48 36.76 8.49
C TYR A 501 8.13 38.11 8.28
N PRO A 502 7.83 38.84 7.18
CA PRO A 502 8.19 40.24 7.01
C PRO A 502 7.71 41.08 8.19
N SER A 503 8.50 42.08 8.58
CA SER A 503 8.22 42.94 9.75
C SER A 503 7.12 43.98 9.52
N GLU A 504 6.56 44.06 8.33
CA GLU A 504 5.47 45.00 8.00
C GLU A 504 4.25 44.76 8.91
N PRO A 505 3.68 45.84 9.45
CA PRO A 505 2.49 45.74 10.30
C PRO A 505 1.33 45.03 9.57
N VAL A 506 0.60 44.21 10.29
CA VAL A 506 -0.59 43.51 9.80
C VAL A 506 -1.79 43.76 10.73
N GLU A 507 -2.97 43.82 10.12
CA GLU A 507 -4.22 43.86 10.88
C GLU A 507 -4.68 42.42 11.12
N PRO A 508 -4.90 42.03 12.41
CA PRO A 508 -5.39 40.70 12.71
C PRO A 508 -6.86 40.56 12.31
N PRO A 509 -7.32 39.37 11.91
CA PRO A 509 -8.71 39.12 11.64
C PRO A 509 -9.53 39.28 12.94
N HIS A 510 -10.73 39.81 12.82
CA HIS A 510 -11.66 39.91 13.98
C HIS A 510 -12.11 38.49 14.37
N LEU A 511 -11.87 38.14 15.62
CA LEU A 511 -12.41 36.94 16.23
C LEU A 511 -13.60 37.32 17.09
N PRO A 512 -14.83 36.82 16.83
CA PRO A 512 -15.95 37.04 17.72
C PRO A 512 -15.64 36.48 19.11
N THR A 513 -15.81 37.32 20.15
CA THR A 513 -15.70 36.88 21.54
C THR A 513 -16.90 36.00 21.87
N ALA A 514 -16.68 34.74 22.09
CA ALA A 514 -17.71 33.77 22.47
C ALA A 514 -17.13 32.79 23.49
N ASP A 515 -17.96 32.27 24.35
CA ASP A 515 -17.63 31.13 25.26
C ASP A 515 -16.43 31.45 26.18
N GLY A 516 -16.27 32.69 26.60
CA GLY A 516 -15.16 33.09 27.45
C GLY A 516 -13.78 33.15 26.79
N ILE A 517 -13.69 32.96 25.46
CA ILE A 517 -12.42 33.02 24.71
C ILE A 517 -12.12 34.44 24.23
N GLY A 518 -10.87 34.85 24.28
CA GLY A 518 -10.40 36.14 23.75
C GLY A 518 -8.97 36.05 23.22
N VAL A 519 -8.54 37.07 22.48
CA VAL A 519 -7.18 37.18 21.97
C VAL A 519 -6.58 38.53 22.40
N VAL A 520 -5.37 38.48 22.93
CA VAL A 520 -4.54 39.66 23.18
C VAL A 520 -3.45 39.72 22.12
N TYR A 521 -3.35 40.83 21.42
CA TYR A 521 -2.33 41.05 20.42
C TYR A 521 -1.20 41.93 20.94
N VAL A 522 0.05 41.52 20.69
CA VAL A 522 1.25 42.22 21.15
C VAL A 522 2.05 42.65 19.88
N ALA A 523 2.04 43.96 19.66
CA ALA A 523 2.73 44.57 18.50
C ALA A 523 4.00 45.33 18.93
N ASP A 524 4.10 45.79 20.18
CA ASP A 524 5.24 46.58 20.63
C ASP A 524 6.53 45.75 20.69
N PRO A 525 7.68 46.31 20.24
CA PRO A 525 8.93 45.55 20.14
C PRO A 525 9.48 45.06 21.50
N GLN A 526 9.25 45.78 22.59
CA GLN A 526 9.77 45.42 23.91
C GLN A 526 9.07 44.18 24.46
N SER A 527 7.74 44.16 24.39
CA SER A 527 6.94 43.00 24.79
C SER A 527 7.21 41.79 23.92
N ARG A 528 7.40 41.98 22.59
CA ARG A 528 7.77 40.89 21.70
C ARG A 528 9.15 40.29 22.05
N ALA A 529 10.13 41.14 22.36
CA ALA A 529 11.47 40.69 22.79
C ALA A 529 11.38 39.93 24.13
N HIS A 530 10.53 40.37 25.06
CA HIS A 530 10.29 39.69 26.32
C HIS A 530 9.68 38.29 26.09
N ILE A 531 8.67 38.19 25.22
CA ILE A 531 8.05 36.91 24.86
C ILE A 531 9.09 35.99 24.19
N ALA A 532 9.94 36.53 23.33
CA ALA A 532 11.02 35.77 22.66
C ALA A 532 12.01 35.20 23.69
N ASP A 533 12.36 35.98 24.74
CA ASP A 533 13.21 35.50 25.85
C ASP A 533 12.55 34.37 26.65
N LEU A 534 11.26 34.54 26.98
CA LEU A 534 10.49 33.50 27.66
C LEU A 534 10.44 32.20 26.82
N HIS A 535 10.24 32.33 25.50
CA HIS A 535 10.23 31.18 24.62
C HIS A 535 11.59 30.45 24.58
N ARG A 536 12.68 31.21 24.49
CA ARG A 536 14.06 30.65 24.51
C ARG A 536 14.29 29.87 25.81
N ARG A 537 13.89 30.41 26.96
CA ARG A 537 14.02 29.74 28.25
C ARG A 537 13.14 28.51 28.34
N ALA A 538 11.90 28.56 27.87
CA ALA A 538 10.99 27.41 27.88
C ALA A 538 11.58 26.24 27.04
N VAL A 539 12.05 26.50 25.81
CA VAL A 539 12.67 25.50 24.98
C VAL A 539 13.97 24.99 25.59
N GLY A 540 14.79 25.89 26.22
CA GLY A 540 16.01 25.50 26.92
C GLY A 540 15.75 24.53 28.08
N GLU A 541 14.64 24.70 28.82
CA GLU A 541 14.24 23.73 29.86
C GLU A 541 13.81 22.40 29.27
N LEU A 542 12.98 22.42 28.20
CA LEU A 542 12.57 21.20 27.50
C LEU A 542 13.75 20.44 26.90
N ALA A 543 14.76 21.16 26.42
CA ALA A 543 15.99 20.56 25.86
C ALA A 543 16.83 19.84 26.91
N ARG A 544 16.76 20.22 28.20
CA ARG A 544 17.46 19.52 29.30
C ARG A 544 16.84 18.17 29.59
N THR A 545 15.56 17.97 29.27
CA THR A 545 14.86 16.71 29.48
C THR A 545 15.01 15.84 28.24
N GLY A 546 15.92 14.86 28.25
CA GLY A 546 16.13 13.95 27.13
C GLY A 546 14.87 13.17 26.69
N SER A 547 13.87 13.07 27.58
CA SER A 547 12.56 12.49 27.30
C SER A 547 11.75 13.31 26.28
N PHE A 548 11.73 14.63 26.39
CA PHE A 548 11.05 15.50 25.43
C PHE A 548 11.68 15.43 24.03
N ALA A 549 13.02 15.45 23.96
CA ALA A 549 13.72 15.33 22.69
C ALA A 549 13.43 13.99 21.99
N ARG A 550 13.39 12.89 22.73
CA ARG A 550 13.02 11.58 22.20
C ARG A 550 11.55 11.50 21.76
N GLU A 551 10.63 12.09 22.54
CA GLU A 551 9.22 12.15 22.15
C GLU A 551 9.07 12.94 20.85
N LEU A 552 9.69 14.11 20.73
CA LEU A 552 9.68 14.92 19.51
C LEU A 552 10.27 14.14 18.34
N ALA A 553 11.42 13.49 18.50
CA ALA A 553 12.04 12.69 17.46
C ALA A 553 11.12 11.58 16.93
N SER A 554 10.29 10.96 17.78
CA SER A 554 9.33 9.94 17.40
C SER A 554 8.21 10.47 16.46
N TRP A 555 7.95 11.77 16.50
CA TRP A 555 6.97 12.47 15.66
C TRP A 555 7.58 13.20 14.47
N LEU A 556 8.87 13.10 14.21
CA LEU A 556 9.49 13.58 12.98
C LEU A 556 9.40 12.53 11.87
N ARG A 557 9.26 13.01 10.64
CA ARG A 557 9.24 12.17 9.43
C ARG A 557 10.33 12.66 8.48
N ALA A 558 11.32 11.82 8.26
CA ALA A 558 12.40 12.12 7.32
C ALA A 558 11.93 12.10 5.85
N ASP A 559 10.92 11.26 5.56
CA ASP A 559 10.33 11.13 4.23
C ASP A 559 8.98 11.86 4.17
N PRO A 560 8.79 12.84 3.25
CA PRO A 560 7.49 13.46 3.00
C PRO A 560 6.39 12.47 2.59
N ALA A 561 6.76 11.35 2.00
CA ALA A 561 5.85 10.29 1.58
C ALA A 561 5.61 9.22 2.66
N ASP A 562 6.02 9.46 3.91
CA ASP A 562 5.84 8.49 5.00
C ASP A 562 4.38 7.99 5.06
N PRO A 563 4.16 6.67 4.99
CA PRO A 563 2.82 6.09 4.89
C PRO A 563 1.96 6.32 6.14
N ARG A 564 2.54 6.69 7.28
CA ARG A 564 1.79 7.05 8.50
C ARG A 564 0.98 8.33 8.31
N ARG A 565 1.41 9.22 7.40
CA ARG A 565 0.76 10.51 7.07
C ARG A 565 0.44 11.36 8.31
N ASP A 566 1.29 11.24 9.30
CA ASP A 566 1.28 11.99 10.57
C ASP A 566 2.68 12.51 10.88
N GLY A 567 2.82 13.18 12.01
CA GLY A 567 4.10 13.74 12.38
C GLY A 567 4.49 14.98 11.56
N MET A 568 5.63 15.54 11.86
CA MET A 568 6.17 16.73 11.19
C MET A 568 7.17 16.29 10.12
N THR A 569 6.88 16.62 8.87
CA THR A 569 7.79 16.37 7.74
C THR A 569 8.92 17.39 7.76
N MET A 570 10.14 16.93 7.60
CA MET A 570 11.31 17.79 7.52
C MET A 570 11.44 18.44 6.15
N PRO A 571 11.89 19.70 6.07
CA PRO A 571 12.18 20.34 4.80
C PRO A 571 13.24 19.55 4.00
N PRO A 572 13.15 19.49 2.66
CA PRO A 572 14.05 18.69 1.82
C PRO A 572 15.54 19.04 1.91
N HIS A 573 15.85 20.25 2.37
CA HIS A 573 17.24 20.73 2.55
C HIS A 573 17.87 20.32 3.89
N LEU A 574 17.09 19.71 4.79
CA LEU A 574 17.59 19.19 6.07
C LEU A 574 17.70 17.67 6.00
N ASP A 575 18.81 17.14 6.50
CA ASP A 575 18.93 15.69 6.71
C ASP A 575 18.04 15.28 7.90
N GLY A 576 16.80 14.89 7.57
CA GLY A 576 15.81 14.48 8.56
C GLY A 576 16.25 13.28 9.39
N ARG A 577 17.03 12.35 8.83
CA ARG A 577 17.52 11.19 9.57
C ARG A 577 18.61 11.59 10.58
N ALA A 578 19.54 12.44 10.16
CA ALA A 578 20.56 12.97 11.05
C ALA A 578 19.93 13.76 12.20
N LEU A 579 18.94 14.60 11.94
CA LEU A 579 18.24 15.38 12.99
C LEU A 579 17.47 14.48 13.96
N ILE A 580 16.75 13.47 13.48
CA ILE A 580 16.05 12.49 14.34
C ILE A 580 17.06 11.76 15.24
N THR A 581 18.20 11.36 14.71
CA THR A 581 19.28 10.70 15.45
C THR A 581 19.85 11.64 16.51
N ALA A 582 20.15 12.89 16.16
CA ALA A 582 20.69 13.89 17.08
C ALA A 582 19.71 14.23 18.22
N LEU A 583 18.42 14.42 17.93
CA LEU A 583 17.37 14.64 18.95
C LEU A 583 17.18 13.41 19.85
N SER A 584 17.32 12.20 19.30
CA SER A 584 17.23 10.98 20.11
C SER A 584 18.43 10.83 21.06
N ALA A 585 19.57 11.39 20.69
CA ALA A 585 20.80 11.35 21.49
C ALA A 585 20.89 12.49 22.50
N SER A 586 20.46 13.71 22.13
CA SER A 586 20.57 14.90 22.98
C SER A 586 19.51 15.95 22.69
N GLY A 587 19.35 16.91 23.60
CA GLY A 587 18.47 18.07 23.42
C GLY A 587 19.12 19.26 22.70
N GLU A 588 20.38 19.18 22.28
CA GLU A 588 21.09 20.32 21.68
C GLU A 588 20.39 20.88 20.41
N PRO A 589 19.88 20.05 19.46
CA PRO A 589 19.16 20.58 18.32
C PRO A 589 17.90 21.38 18.67
N LEU A 590 17.27 21.07 19.82
CA LEU A 590 16.11 21.85 20.31
C LEU A 590 16.49 23.28 20.70
N LYS A 591 17.67 23.49 21.29
CA LYS A 591 18.14 24.82 21.65
C LYS A 591 18.29 25.71 20.41
N GLU A 592 18.88 25.15 19.33
CA GLU A 592 18.99 25.88 18.05
C GLU A 592 17.62 26.18 17.41
N MET A 593 16.67 25.24 17.52
CA MET A 593 15.31 25.47 17.07
C MET A 593 14.64 26.57 17.89
N GLY A 594 14.79 26.54 19.20
CA GLY A 594 14.26 27.56 20.12
C GLY A 594 14.84 28.95 19.89
N GLU A 595 16.13 29.05 19.54
CA GLU A 595 16.77 30.31 19.19
C GLU A 595 16.21 30.90 17.90
N ARG A 596 16.03 30.07 16.86
CA ARG A 596 15.40 30.50 15.58
C ARG A 596 13.96 30.95 15.79
N ASP A 597 13.18 30.25 16.59
CA ASP A 597 11.81 30.63 16.92
C ASP A 597 11.75 31.93 17.74
N ALA A 598 12.69 32.13 18.67
CA ALA A 598 12.80 33.36 19.45
C ALA A 598 13.16 34.56 18.57
N GLN A 599 14.09 34.42 17.64
CA GLN A 599 14.42 35.44 16.63
C GLN A 599 13.21 35.80 15.77
N ALA A 600 12.46 34.79 15.33
CA ALA A 600 11.25 34.99 14.52
C ALA A 600 10.09 35.64 15.31
N LEU A 601 10.00 35.42 16.64
CA LEU A 601 9.08 36.13 17.56
C LEU A 601 9.45 37.61 17.68
N ALA A 602 10.71 37.90 17.91
CA ALA A 602 11.18 39.28 18.07
C ALA A 602 11.06 40.10 16.77
N ALA A 603 11.40 39.49 15.62
CA ALA A 603 11.39 40.17 14.33
C ALA A 603 10.01 40.22 13.66
N GLY A 604 9.07 39.34 14.00
CA GLY A 604 7.77 39.26 13.35
C GLY A 604 6.86 40.48 13.72
N PRO A 605 5.82 40.74 12.90
CA PRO A 605 5.01 41.94 13.05
C PRO A 605 4.05 41.86 14.26
N LEU A 606 3.52 40.69 14.58
CA LEU A 606 2.46 40.55 15.60
C LEU A 606 2.52 39.17 16.28
N ILE A 607 2.34 39.19 17.61
CA ILE A 607 2.15 37.99 18.41
C ILE A 607 0.72 37.99 18.97
N GLY A 608 0.04 36.85 18.97
CA GLY A 608 -1.27 36.65 19.57
C GLY A 608 -1.19 35.69 20.75
N LEU A 609 -1.94 36.01 21.81
CA LEU A 609 -2.16 35.20 22.98
C LEU A 609 -3.65 34.85 23.06
N LEU A 610 -4.00 33.60 22.70
CA LEU A 610 -5.37 33.09 22.84
C LEU A 610 -5.61 32.75 24.31
N THR A 611 -6.68 33.27 24.88
CA THR A 611 -6.97 33.17 26.32
C THR A 611 -8.39 32.68 26.57
N SER A 612 -8.59 31.97 27.68
CA SER A 612 -9.90 31.56 28.20
C SER A 612 -10.19 32.19 29.57
N ALA A 613 -11.46 32.26 29.95
CA ALA A 613 -11.87 32.65 31.31
C ALA A 613 -11.63 31.52 32.31
N GLU A 614 -11.83 30.27 31.87
CA GLU A 614 -11.69 29.07 32.68
C GLU A 614 -10.51 28.23 32.22
N GLU A 615 -10.06 27.29 33.09
CA GLU A 615 -8.96 26.35 32.80
C GLU A 615 -9.46 24.90 33.00
N ASP A 616 -10.32 24.45 32.09
CA ASP A 616 -10.91 23.10 32.13
C ASP A 616 -11.07 22.52 30.72
N GLY A 617 -11.55 21.30 30.64
CA GLY A 617 -11.72 20.58 29.33
C GLY A 617 -12.66 21.30 28.37
N THR A 618 -13.72 21.95 28.87
CA THR A 618 -14.67 22.72 28.05
C THR A 618 -14.01 23.96 27.48
N ALA A 619 -13.27 24.70 28.31
CA ALA A 619 -12.51 25.88 27.88
C ALA A 619 -11.43 25.51 26.85
N TRP A 620 -10.80 24.33 26.96
CA TRP A 620 -9.82 23.86 25.99
C TRP A 620 -10.48 23.51 24.64
N VAL A 621 -11.68 22.90 24.65
CA VAL A 621 -12.45 22.68 23.41
C VAL A 621 -12.78 23.99 22.72
N HIS A 622 -13.31 24.97 23.49
CA HIS A 622 -13.67 26.31 23.00
C HIS A 622 -12.44 27.07 22.48
N ALA A 623 -11.29 26.94 23.17
CA ALA A 623 -10.02 27.47 22.65
C ALA A 623 -9.62 26.84 21.28
N GLY A 624 -9.87 25.58 21.11
CA GLY A 624 -9.64 24.88 19.83
C GLY A 624 -10.56 25.35 18.71
N LEU A 625 -11.86 25.51 19.00
CA LEU A 625 -12.85 26.08 18.07
C LEU A 625 -12.43 27.49 17.64
N ALA A 626 -12.08 28.34 18.58
CA ALA A 626 -11.65 29.72 18.34
C ALA A 626 -10.33 29.78 17.56
N TRP A 627 -9.34 28.97 17.94
CA TRP A 627 -8.04 28.89 17.24
C TRP A 627 -8.19 28.53 15.78
N GLN A 628 -8.93 27.48 15.45
CA GLN A 628 -9.11 27.06 14.07
C GLN A 628 -9.87 28.12 13.26
N ARG A 629 -10.91 28.72 13.83
CA ARG A 629 -11.65 29.85 13.20
C ARG A 629 -10.71 31.01 12.88
N LEU A 630 -9.87 31.42 13.85
CA LEU A 630 -8.88 32.49 13.67
C LEU A 630 -7.86 32.14 12.59
N ALA A 631 -7.31 30.92 12.60
CA ALA A 631 -6.32 30.48 11.61
C ALA A 631 -6.89 30.45 10.17
N LEU A 632 -8.15 30.05 10.01
CA LEU A 632 -8.85 30.10 8.73
C LEU A 632 -9.14 31.54 8.29
N ALA A 633 -9.59 32.39 9.19
CA ALA A 633 -9.84 33.80 8.90
C ALA A 633 -8.55 34.54 8.55
N ALA A 634 -7.44 34.28 9.25
CA ALA A 634 -6.13 34.83 8.91
C ALA A 634 -5.71 34.44 7.50
N HIS A 635 -5.85 33.15 7.15
CA HIS A 635 -5.53 32.67 5.80
C HIS A 635 -6.40 33.33 4.73
N ALA A 636 -7.70 33.49 4.98
CA ALA A 636 -8.62 34.19 4.08
C ALA A 636 -8.24 35.66 3.84
N CYS A 637 -7.55 36.29 4.81
CA CYS A 637 -6.98 37.63 4.71
C CYS A 637 -5.53 37.67 4.15
N GLY A 638 -5.01 36.56 3.66
CA GLY A 638 -3.63 36.46 3.13
C GLY A 638 -2.55 36.44 4.22
N LEU A 639 -2.92 36.14 5.47
CA LEU A 639 -2.00 36.03 6.61
C LEU A 639 -1.72 34.59 6.95
N ALA A 640 -0.53 34.33 7.48
CA ALA A 640 -0.10 33.05 8.01
C ALA A 640 -0.04 33.10 9.53
N VAL A 641 -0.24 31.93 10.16
CA VAL A 641 -0.13 31.75 11.59
C VAL A 641 0.82 30.61 11.94
N ALA A 642 1.58 30.76 13.02
CA ALA A 642 2.46 29.74 13.57
C ALA A 642 2.28 29.65 15.10
N PRO A 643 1.65 28.58 15.64
CA PRO A 643 1.59 28.35 17.08
C PRO A 643 2.97 28.00 17.62
N LEU A 644 3.27 28.52 18.82
CA LEU A 644 4.49 28.28 19.58
C LEU A 644 4.11 27.94 21.02
N THR A 645 4.04 26.66 21.31
CA THR A 645 3.38 26.14 22.54
C THR A 645 4.33 26.02 23.72
N ALA A 646 5.64 26.03 23.53
CA ALA A 646 6.63 25.82 24.59
C ALA A 646 6.46 26.70 25.81
N ILE A 647 6.12 28.00 25.60
CA ILE A 647 5.83 28.97 26.72
C ILE A 647 4.64 28.48 27.55
N VAL A 648 3.63 27.90 26.93
CA VAL A 648 2.38 27.51 27.59
C VAL A 648 2.51 26.10 28.20
N GLU A 649 3.38 25.26 27.68
CA GLU A 649 3.68 23.91 28.17
C GLU A 649 4.54 23.96 29.46
N ASN A 650 5.37 24.98 29.61
CA ASN A 650 6.18 25.17 30.81
C ASN A 650 5.43 26.05 31.84
N PRO A 651 5.10 25.53 33.04
CA PRO A 651 4.33 26.26 34.02
C PRO A 651 4.93 27.59 34.42
N TRP A 652 6.24 27.69 34.60
CA TRP A 652 6.93 28.90 35.00
C TRP A 652 6.85 30.00 33.92
N THR A 653 7.15 29.66 32.65
CA THR A 653 7.05 30.65 31.56
C THR A 653 5.59 31.03 31.23
N ARG A 654 4.65 30.11 31.42
CA ARG A 654 3.22 30.40 31.32
C ARG A 654 2.78 31.42 32.37
N GLN A 655 3.22 31.23 33.61
CA GLN A 655 2.94 32.18 34.68
C GLN A 655 3.59 33.54 34.40
N ALA A 656 4.84 33.59 33.96
CA ALA A 656 5.51 34.82 33.60
C ALA A 656 4.80 35.58 32.46
N ALA A 657 4.32 34.84 31.45
CA ALA A 657 3.54 35.40 30.34
C ALA A 657 2.14 35.86 30.73
N SER A 658 1.58 35.45 31.89
CA SER A 658 0.26 35.88 32.37
C SER A 658 0.19 37.35 32.68
N ALA A 659 1.34 38.03 32.90
CA ALA A 659 1.41 39.47 33.04
C ALA A 659 1.04 40.24 31.75
N LEU A 660 1.01 39.58 30.61
CA LEU A 660 0.67 40.16 29.29
C LEU A 660 -0.82 40.06 28.94
N ILE A 661 -1.62 39.46 29.80
CA ILE A 661 -3.06 39.23 29.57
C ILE A 661 -3.88 39.82 30.70
N PRO A 662 -5.18 40.10 30.52
CA PRO A 662 -6.05 40.56 31.58
C PRO A 662 -6.09 39.61 32.77
N ALA A 663 -6.16 40.18 34.00
CA ALA A 663 -6.22 39.38 35.21
C ALA A 663 -7.41 38.42 35.23
N GLY A 664 -7.21 37.23 35.77
CA GLY A 664 -8.23 36.15 35.81
C GLY A 664 -8.42 35.40 34.50
N ARG A 665 -7.55 35.58 33.52
CA ARG A 665 -7.57 34.78 32.29
C ARG A 665 -6.38 33.82 32.22
N HIS A 666 -6.56 32.75 31.42
CA HIS A 666 -5.58 31.70 31.24
C HIS A 666 -5.10 31.67 29.77
N ILE A 667 -3.78 31.63 29.54
CA ILE A 667 -3.22 31.54 28.20
C ILE A 667 -3.39 30.09 27.69
N GLN A 668 -4.07 29.91 26.56
CA GLN A 668 -4.27 28.62 25.95
C GLN A 668 -3.32 28.37 24.79
N MET A 669 -2.93 29.45 24.07
CA MET A 669 -2.01 29.33 22.93
C MET A 669 -1.29 30.67 22.70
N LEU A 670 0.00 30.57 22.35
CA LEU A 670 0.78 31.69 21.80
C LEU A 670 1.05 31.42 20.34
N PHE A 671 0.95 32.42 19.50
CA PHE A 671 1.19 32.27 18.05
C PHE A 671 1.75 33.57 17.45
N ARG A 672 2.49 33.39 16.33
CA ARG A 672 2.88 34.50 15.46
C ARG A 672 1.84 34.67 14.35
N LEU A 673 1.64 35.91 13.91
CA LEU A 673 0.76 36.27 12.81
C LEU A 673 1.47 37.27 11.91
N GLY A 674 1.45 37.04 10.60
CA GLY A 674 2.10 37.90 9.62
C GLY A 674 1.88 37.43 8.17
N ARG A 675 2.47 38.12 7.19
CA ARG A 675 2.38 37.69 5.79
C ARG A 675 3.29 36.50 5.55
N SER A 676 2.77 35.49 4.83
CA SER A 676 3.60 34.35 4.42
C SER A 676 4.62 34.77 3.36
N PRO A 677 5.89 34.33 3.47
CA PRO A 677 6.89 34.62 2.45
C PRO A 677 6.68 33.85 1.13
N GLY A 678 5.68 32.99 1.04
CA GLY A 678 5.34 32.23 -0.18
C GLY A 678 4.56 30.96 0.13
N PRO A 679 4.09 30.23 -0.87
CA PRO A 679 3.30 29.04 -0.70
C PRO A 679 4.09 27.91 0.01
N LEU A 680 3.37 27.06 0.73
CA LEU A 680 3.88 25.84 1.33
C LEU A 680 3.05 24.63 0.83
N PRO A 681 3.67 23.46 0.72
CA PRO A 681 2.94 22.23 0.43
C PRO A 681 1.96 21.91 1.57
N PRO A 682 0.82 21.27 1.27
CA PRO A 682 -0.12 20.85 2.30
C PRO A 682 0.51 19.83 3.25
N THR A 683 0.21 19.94 4.54
CA THR A 683 0.65 18.96 5.54
C THR A 683 -0.07 17.63 5.34
N ALA A 684 0.65 16.52 5.45
CA ALA A 684 0.08 15.18 5.36
C ALA A 684 -1.02 14.96 6.41
N ARG A 685 -2.08 14.26 6.04
CA ARG A 685 -3.22 13.92 6.92
C ARG A 685 -3.53 12.44 6.83
N ARG A 686 -3.81 11.84 7.98
CA ARG A 686 -4.31 10.47 8.08
C ARG A 686 -5.67 10.38 7.38
N ASP A 687 -5.97 9.18 6.89
CA ASP A 687 -7.31 8.90 6.39
C ASP A 687 -8.33 8.96 7.55
N PRO A 688 -9.50 9.64 7.38
CA PRO A 688 -10.55 9.65 8.40
C PRO A 688 -10.98 8.25 8.84
N ALA A 689 -11.01 7.30 7.93
CA ALA A 689 -11.31 5.90 8.22
C ALA A 689 -10.31 5.22 9.18
N ARG A 690 -9.06 5.73 9.26
CA ARG A 690 -8.06 5.25 10.22
C ARG A 690 -8.11 5.99 11.56
N ALA A 691 -8.96 6.96 11.66
CA ALA A 691 -9.19 7.76 12.86
C ALA A 691 -10.51 7.36 13.57
N GLY A 692 -11.17 6.30 13.10
CA GLY A 692 -12.38 5.73 13.69
C GLY A 692 -12.12 4.44 14.47
#